data_ac42100a57f6d982cf32f98e3a4b838b
#
_entry.id   ac42100a57f6d982cf32f98e3a4b838b
#
_cell.length_a   1.000
_cell.length_b   1.000
_cell.length_c   1.000
_cell.angle_alpha   90.00
_cell.angle_beta   90.00
_cell.angle_gamma   90.00
#
_symmetry.space_group_name_H-M   'P 1'
#
loop_
_entity.id
_entity.type
_entity.pdbx_description
1 polymer ?
#
loop_
_entity_poly.entity_id
_entity_poly.type
_entity_poly.pdbx_seq_one_letter_code
_entity_poly.pdbx_strand_id
1 'polypeptide(L)'
;MIRPRRIGALCLMLLITIAAKAQGDVTALWDFKNNIPEGINTATAIEKCLYSTNFTEWGSYETGAKETETTVTWQTKYSHEDITFSIFNTQIGATNFKTEKFPDWEGGFLMAAKSASPYITTSALASITKVHYMHGATGSNRGWKLEAKGDGDEDWVVISESVANPAVGCDVDAEVNRTNVQLRWTNLNASQNAYMMEIDIYGMVDLSQTPSLGELCVNGTKYAADDIFSEQNDGTMTATVEISKSQAMISEENPLTGLTTNNGEITSTTYSTDDKGNGVVTLVVSANGTEITYVLTVIYKPDFTLTYYGVSGDVLATQTIEKDAAIGSFSCEYSEEIATGYKFRGWYAKADGGRRFTTEDVVTSDLSLYAFVTKDESLSNGNERYNYNLTDKYFYADDHEAFNPEGNGKYHDGIHGWEFSAGDKLHLLVAGHAYINLGLCSYSKGEITLSDANGNVLNTIAAKVETDGQSGSFEYTGEATTLTLSFSGTTYIHNVTIINDVNSDIKKGDNGYFMVKAGDANNLLAVIEIANSQATDESRTKIFVPNGTYDLGETCLTKVSGNNISIIGESMKGTIIKNAPDVANEGIGTTATILNLGKNTYLQDITLQNALDYYAAGSAGRAVCLQDKGSRTICKNVRMLSYQDTYYSNAASQFYWETSEIHGTVDFICGGGDVYFNKCLLVGESRSASGKSGDVTLTAPYTDASNTFGYVFEGCTIENRASTFNFGRAWGGIARLAFLNTTLNQPNEIAAKRFTAAGMNVVADKFVEYNSVDADGNVVSPASNVVTFTKDANKKEMETIINAEQAAEYSIDKVFPDWTPADIAQQTTVGIVSLTDNTLTWEAAIGATAYAIVCNNEIIDIVDANTLSYVVPNADATYAVRAANGMGGFGEAIKVGEAGTNIKNTVSDNEDETIIHTLGGVRINKVGGKGIYIVNGTKKTN
;
A
#
# COMPACT_ATOMS: atom_id res chain seq x y z
N MET A 1 13.22 7.56 14.13
CA MET A 1 13.20 8.81 13.32
C MET A 1 12.81 9.95 14.24
N ILE A 2 13.73 10.80 14.59
CA ILE A 2 13.53 11.94 15.51
C ILE A 2 12.69 12.97 14.76
N ARG A 3 11.50 13.25 15.27
CA ARG A 3 10.66 14.33 14.72
C ARG A 3 11.35 15.68 14.95
N PRO A 4 11.44 16.57 13.95
CA PRO A 4 11.81 17.93 14.22
C PRO A 4 10.67 18.64 14.96
N ARG A 5 10.93 19.10 16.18
CA ARG A 5 10.06 20.06 16.87
C ARG A 5 9.90 21.29 15.96
N ARG A 6 8.68 21.63 15.63
CA ARG A 6 8.37 22.88 14.93
C ARG A 6 8.80 24.04 15.81
N ILE A 7 9.84 24.73 15.39
CA ILE A 7 10.22 26.05 15.92
C ILE A 7 9.14 27.01 15.44
N GLY A 8 8.49 27.66 16.40
CA GLY A 8 7.42 28.60 16.14
C GLY A 8 7.86 29.75 15.25
N ALA A 9 7.13 29.96 14.17
CA ALA A 9 7.23 31.16 13.38
C ALA A 9 6.54 32.33 14.11
N LEU A 10 7.29 33.33 14.32
CA LEU A 10 6.98 34.62 14.95
C LEU A 10 5.97 35.43 14.11
N CYS A 11 4.95 35.95 14.79
CA CYS A 11 4.16 37.15 14.51
C CYS A 11 3.63 37.42 13.11
N LEU A 12 2.32 37.38 12.99
CA LEU A 12 1.63 38.56 12.45
C LEU A 12 0.30 38.78 13.21
N MET A 13 0.23 39.86 13.98
CA MET A 13 -1.00 40.39 14.58
C MET A 13 -1.99 40.71 13.46
N LEU A 14 -3.16 40.09 13.51
CA LEU A 14 -4.35 40.68 12.91
C LEU A 14 -5.44 40.75 14.00
N LEU A 15 -5.66 41.96 14.49
CA LEU A 15 -6.82 42.30 15.32
C LEU A 15 -8.10 41.97 14.54
N ILE A 16 -8.88 41.03 15.04
CA ILE A 16 -10.30 40.96 14.78
C ILE A 16 -11.03 41.05 16.12
N THR A 17 -11.58 42.20 16.34
CA THR A 17 -12.55 42.47 17.41
C THR A 17 -13.81 41.65 17.19
N ILE A 18 -14.05 40.65 18.03
CA ILE A 18 -15.35 40.06 18.18
C ILE A 18 -15.94 40.50 19.50
N ALA A 19 -17.09 41.14 19.39
CA ALA A 19 -17.81 41.80 20.47
C ALA A 19 -18.12 40.83 21.64
N ALA A 20 -17.77 41.28 22.81
CA ALA A 20 -18.16 40.76 24.09
C ALA A 20 -19.68 40.64 24.22
N LYS A 21 -20.16 39.47 24.63
CA LYS A 21 -21.42 39.34 25.33
C LYS A 21 -21.24 38.54 26.61
N ALA A 22 -21.67 39.15 27.67
CA ALA A 22 -21.77 38.68 29.04
C ALA A 22 -20.44 38.74 29.83
N GLN A 23 -20.13 39.93 30.24
CA GLN A 23 -19.26 40.23 31.34
C GLN A 23 -20.00 39.89 32.66
N GLY A 24 -19.73 38.75 33.23
CA GLY A 24 -19.72 38.62 34.69
C GLY A 24 -18.34 39.11 35.11
N ASP A 25 -18.26 39.91 36.15
CA ASP A 25 -17.06 40.51 36.68
C ASP A 25 -15.93 39.51 36.78
N VAL A 26 -14.91 39.63 35.90
CA VAL A 26 -13.64 38.97 36.06
C VAL A 26 -12.91 39.67 37.19
N THR A 27 -13.13 39.24 38.40
CA THR A 27 -12.32 39.61 39.52
C THR A 27 -10.97 38.95 39.41
N ALA A 28 -9.96 39.78 39.16
CA ALA A 28 -8.53 39.51 39.24
C ALA A 28 -8.02 38.27 38.48
N LEU A 29 -7.42 38.52 37.35
CA LEU A 29 -6.38 37.63 36.80
C LEU A 29 -5.41 37.32 37.93
N TRP A 30 -5.38 36.09 38.39
CA TRP A 30 -4.38 35.59 39.31
C TRP A 30 -3.00 35.78 38.67
N ASP A 31 -2.22 36.68 39.21
CA ASP A 31 -0.82 36.78 38.87
C ASP A 31 -0.08 35.63 39.55
N PHE A 32 0.03 34.53 38.80
CA PHE A 32 0.64 33.31 39.31
C PHE A 32 2.09 33.51 39.77
N LYS A 33 2.81 34.47 39.19
CA LYS A 33 4.17 34.84 39.64
C LYS A 33 4.20 35.34 41.09
N ASN A 34 3.09 35.86 41.58
CA ASN A 34 2.97 36.35 42.95
C ASN A 34 2.23 35.38 43.89
N ASN A 35 1.67 34.28 43.37
CA ASN A 35 0.88 33.30 44.11
C ASN A 35 1.40 31.85 43.96
N ILE A 36 2.72 31.70 43.91
CA ILE A 36 3.38 30.38 43.89
C ILE A 36 3.11 29.69 45.23
N PRO A 37 2.77 28.35 45.23
CA PRO A 37 2.51 27.61 46.45
C PRO A 37 3.59 27.75 47.50
N GLU A 38 3.23 27.74 48.79
CA GLU A 38 4.14 27.84 49.91
C GLU A 38 5.16 26.68 49.88
N GLY A 39 6.44 27.03 49.88
CA GLY A 39 7.53 26.04 49.80
C GLY A 39 8.29 26.01 48.47
N ILE A 40 7.75 26.61 47.40
CA ILE A 40 8.47 26.70 46.14
C ILE A 40 9.42 27.89 46.16
N ASN A 41 10.72 27.65 45.85
CA ASN A 41 11.70 28.73 45.72
C ASN A 41 11.42 29.53 44.46
N THR A 42 10.92 30.75 44.59
CA THR A 42 10.53 31.64 43.48
C THR A 42 11.69 32.03 42.56
N ALA A 43 12.94 31.93 43.05
CA ALA A 43 14.13 32.19 42.22
C ALA A 43 14.46 31.06 41.23
N THR A 44 13.95 29.84 41.49
CA THR A 44 14.19 28.63 40.72
C THR A 44 12.91 27.98 40.19
N ALA A 45 11.75 28.57 40.48
CA ALA A 45 10.49 28.08 39.99
C ALA A 45 10.33 28.41 38.50
N ILE A 46 10.12 27.39 37.74
CA ILE A 46 9.89 27.47 36.29
C ILE A 46 8.64 26.68 35.89
N GLU A 47 7.99 27.09 34.81
CA GLU A 47 6.88 26.36 34.24
C GLU A 47 7.38 25.12 33.52
N LYS A 48 6.82 23.98 33.85
CA LYS A 48 7.11 22.67 33.21
C LYS A 48 5.82 21.94 32.90
N CYS A 49 5.87 21.11 31.87
CA CYS A 49 4.82 20.10 31.63
C CYS A 49 4.91 19.04 32.73
N LEU A 50 3.92 19.01 33.61
CA LEU A 50 3.87 18.08 34.74
C LEU A 50 3.38 16.69 34.31
N TYR A 51 2.48 16.65 33.33
CA TYR A 51 1.87 15.43 32.82
C TYR A 51 1.51 15.61 31.36
N SER A 52 1.72 14.56 30.57
CA SER A 52 1.36 14.49 29.16
C SER A 52 0.82 13.11 28.82
N THR A 53 -0.29 13.05 28.11
CA THR A 53 -0.83 11.80 27.61
C THR A 53 -1.48 11.94 26.24
N ASN A 54 -1.23 10.97 25.38
CA ASN A 54 -1.97 10.76 24.13
C ASN A 54 -2.86 9.50 24.21
N PHE A 55 -3.15 9.04 25.41
CA PHE A 55 -4.00 7.90 25.76
C PHE A 55 -3.50 6.53 25.33
N THR A 56 -2.35 6.38 24.70
CA THR A 56 -1.82 5.07 24.30
C THR A 56 -1.51 4.17 25.51
N GLU A 57 -1.10 4.75 26.61
CA GLU A 57 -0.74 4.02 27.85
C GLU A 57 -1.97 3.62 28.68
N TRP A 58 -3.14 4.18 28.40
CA TRP A 58 -4.34 3.92 29.19
C TRP A 58 -5.03 2.60 28.86
N GLY A 59 -4.57 1.86 27.85
CA GLY A 59 -5.17 0.62 27.39
C GLY A 59 -6.48 0.85 26.63
N SER A 60 -7.15 -0.22 26.21
CA SER A 60 -8.47 -0.16 25.60
C SER A 60 -9.51 -0.64 26.58
N TYR A 61 -10.50 0.21 26.85
CA TYR A 61 -11.69 -0.15 27.66
C TYR A 61 -12.94 0.04 26.81
N GLU A 62 -13.70 -1.03 26.63
CA GLU A 62 -15.09 -0.90 26.26
C GLU A 62 -15.89 -0.72 27.55
N THR A 63 -16.28 0.49 27.89
CA THR A 63 -17.29 0.72 28.90
C THR A 63 -18.67 0.41 28.31
N GLY A 64 -19.03 -0.86 28.27
CA GLY A 64 -20.32 -1.32 27.76
C GLY A 64 -21.51 -0.94 28.63
N ALA A 65 -21.28 -0.35 29.82
CA ALA A 65 -22.32 0.07 30.75
C ALA A 65 -22.42 1.59 30.80
N LYS A 66 -23.61 2.11 30.60
CA LYS A 66 -23.95 3.49 30.94
C LYS A 66 -23.66 3.72 32.41
N GLU A 67 -23.05 4.88 32.74
CA GLU A 67 -22.84 5.34 34.13
C GLU A 67 -21.74 4.60 34.91
N THR A 68 -20.69 4.09 34.21
CA THR A 68 -19.53 3.51 34.87
C THR A 68 -18.41 4.57 35.00
N GLU A 69 -17.88 4.73 36.20
CA GLU A 69 -16.69 5.51 36.46
C GLU A 69 -15.44 4.61 36.42
N THR A 70 -14.40 5.05 35.76
CA THR A 70 -13.09 4.39 35.73
C THR A 70 -12.03 5.37 36.23
N THR A 71 -11.08 4.89 37.00
CA THR A 71 -10.01 5.71 37.57
C THR A 71 -8.67 5.25 37.01
N VAL A 72 -7.84 6.21 36.61
CA VAL A 72 -6.45 6.01 36.14
C VAL A 72 -5.56 6.94 36.95
N THR A 73 -4.51 6.42 37.57
CA THR A 73 -3.58 7.18 38.41
C THR A 73 -2.17 7.14 37.85
N TRP A 74 -1.54 8.30 37.75
CA TRP A 74 -0.19 8.52 37.31
C TRP A 74 0.54 9.50 38.20
N GLN A 75 1.85 9.39 38.27
CA GLN A 75 2.68 10.33 39.00
C GLN A 75 3.09 11.50 38.09
N THR A 76 3.02 12.73 38.59
CA THR A 76 3.51 13.87 37.83
C THR A 76 5.03 13.83 37.69
N LYS A 77 5.52 14.31 36.56
CA LYS A 77 6.93 14.15 36.13
C LYS A 77 7.94 14.87 37.03
N TYR A 78 7.57 16.01 37.59
CA TYR A 78 8.49 16.86 38.34
C TYR A 78 8.09 17.06 39.81
N SER A 79 6.79 17.10 40.13
CA SER A 79 6.36 17.30 41.51
C SER A 79 6.16 15.98 42.27
N HIS A 80 6.19 14.85 41.61
CA HIS A 80 5.94 13.52 42.14
C HIS A 80 4.59 13.37 42.88
N GLU A 81 3.68 14.31 42.71
CA GLU A 81 2.33 14.14 43.18
C GLU A 81 1.52 13.23 42.27
N ASP A 82 0.58 12.48 42.88
CA ASP A 82 -0.30 11.59 42.08
C ASP A 82 -1.40 12.38 41.42
N ILE A 83 -1.53 12.25 40.12
CA ILE A 83 -2.68 12.72 39.36
C ILE A 83 -3.61 11.55 39.06
N THR A 84 -4.83 11.64 39.52
CA THR A 84 -5.86 10.65 39.28
C THR A 84 -6.90 11.25 38.36
N PHE A 85 -7.15 10.56 37.24
CA PHE A 85 -8.20 10.89 36.30
C PHE A 85 -9.41 9.98 36.58
N SER A 86 -10.54 10.59 36.93
CA SER A 86 -11.83 9.90 36.95
C SER A 86 -12.54 10.15 35.63
N ILE A 87 -12.85 9.06 34.92
CA ILE A 87 -13.45 9.09 33.59
C ILE A 87 -14.84 8.47 33.67
N PHE A 88 -15.84 9.21 33.29
CA PHE A 88 -17.23 8.79 33.38
C PHE A 88 -17.86 8.71 32.01
N ASN A 89 -18.54 7.57 31.73
CA ASN A 89 -19.33 7.36 30.52
C ASN A 89 -18.56 7.64 29.21
N THR A 90 -17.32 7.18 29.17
CA THR A 90 -16.41 7.34 28.05
C THR A 90 -15.84 6.00 27.61
N GLN A 91 -15.32 5.96 26.37
CA GLN A 91 -14.56 4.82 25.86
C GLN A 91 -13.13 5.25 25.60
N ILE A 92 -12.17 4.40 25.95
CA ILE A 92 -10.74 4.61 25.67
C ILE A 92 -10.35 3.66 24.54
N GLY A 93 -9.76 4.20 23.48
CA GLY A 93 -9.17 3.45 22.40
C GLY A 93 -7.66 3.62 22.43
N ALA A 94 -6.94 2.57 22.80
CA ALA A 94 -5.49 2.58 22.96
C ALA A 94 -4.70 2.44 21.66
N THR A 95 -5.33 2.12 20.54
CA THR A 95 -4.60 1.83 19.30
C THR A 95 -5.22 2.56 18.11
N ASN A 96 -4.36 3.32 17.44
CA ASN A 96 -4.55 3.85 16.09
C ASN A 96 -5.94 4.37 15.76
N PHE A 97 -6.26 5.53 16.30
CA PHE A 97 -7.37 6.34 15.79
C PHE A 97 -6.98 6.92 14.42
N LYS A 98 -6.44 6.09 13.54
CA LYS A 98 -6.31 6.38 12.12
C LYS A 98 -7.69 6.25 11.51
N THR A 99 -8.40 7.36 11.48
CA THR A 99 -9.49 7.49 10.53
C THR A 99 -9.00 8.36 9.38
N GLU A 100 -9.60 8.20 8.20
CA GLU A 100 -9.44 9.15 7.07
C GLU A 100 -9.60 10.63 7.48
N LYS A 101 -10.07 10.88 8.70
CA LYS A 101 -10.35 12.20 9.25
C LYS A 101 -9.26 12.76 10.16
N PHE A 102 -8.32 11.93 10.61
CA PHE A 102 -7.17 12.34 11.43
C PHE A 102 -5.93 11.58 10.99
N PRO A 103 -5.48 11.76 9.74
CA PRO A 103 -4.42 10.95 9.13
C PRO A 103 -3.07 11.09 9.84
N ASP A 104 -2.82 12.22 10.49
CA ASP A 104 -1.53 12.53 11.13
C ASP A 104 -1.50 12.17 12.63
N TRP A 105 -2.58 11.59 13.17
CA TRP A 105 -2.63 11.22 14.57
C TRP A 105 -2.08 9.82 14.84
N GLU A 106 -1.07 9.71 15.67
CA GLU A 106 -0.42 8.44 16.03
C GLU A 106 -0.71 7.98 17.47
N GLY A 107 -1.58 8.69 18.21
CA GLY A 107 -1.97 8.36 19.57
C GLY A 107 -3.22 7.51 19.71
N GLY A 108 -3.59 7.19 20.95
CA GLY A 108 -4.90 6.72 21.33
C GLY A 108 -5.92 7.87 21.38
N PHE A 109 -7.08 7.59 21.92
CA PHE A 109 -8.10 8.61 22.15
C PHE A 109 -9.04 8.22 23.29
N LEU A 110 -9.69 9.22 23.83
CA LEU A 110 -10.81 9.04 24.75
C LEU A 110 -12.07 9.60 24.09
N MET A 111 -13.11 8.79 23.98
CA MET A 111 -14.37 9.17 23.33
C MET A 111 -15.47 9.33 24.36
N ALA A 112 -16.04 10.52 24.45
CA ALA A 112 -17.25 10.77 25.21
C ALA A 112 -18.46 10.11 24.54
N ALA A 113 -19.23 9.31 25.30
CA ALA A 113 -20.42 8.64 24.82
C ALA A 113 -21.60 9.60 24.64
N LYS A 114 -22.59 9.18 23.82
CA LYS A 114 -23.75 10.01 23.42
C LYS A 114 -24.78 10.29 24.50
N SER A 115 -24.72 9.65 25.69
CA SER A 115 -25.87 9.58 26.58
C SER A 115 -25.62 10.07 27.96
N ALA A 116 -25.85 10.90 28.65
CA ALA A 116 -25.49 11.47 29.94
C ALA A 116 -24.33 12.45 29.85
N SER A 117 -23.98 13.11 30.91
CA SER A 117 -22.88 14.09 30.91
C SER A 117 -21.52 13.39 31.05
N PRO A 118 -20.92 12.93 29.94
CA PRO A 118 -19.60 12.32 30.03
C PRO A 118 -18.60 13.38 30.45
N TYR A 119 -17.64 13.02 31.32
CA TYR A 119 -16.60 13.93 31.77
C TYR A 119 -15.29 13.20 32.09
N ILE A 120 -14.22 13.97 32.06
CA ILE A 120 -12.93 13.64 32.61
C ILE A 120 -12.70 14.60 33.77
N THR A 121 -12.34 14.12 34.96
CA THR A 121 -12.01 14.96 36.09
C THR A 121 -10.68 14.52 36.68
N THR A 122 -9.78 15.46 37.02
CA THR A 122 -8.54 15.16 37.73
C THR A 122 -8.75 15.17 39.26
N SER A 123 -7.83 14.52 39.99
CA SER A 123 -7.59 14.85 41.40
C SER A 123 -7.16 16.32 41.53
N ALA A 124 -7.15 16.85 42.75
CA ALA A 124 -6.57 18.17 43.00
C ALA A 124 -5.05 18.13 42.82
N LEU A 125 -4.50 19.11 42.12
CA LEU A 125 -3.08 19.32 41.91
C LEU A 125 -2.63 20.61 42.61
N ALA A 126 -1.39 20.61 43.12
CA ALA A 126 -0.89 21.73 43.94
C ALA A 126 -0.90 23.07 43.19
N SER A 127 -0.53 23.05 41.92
CA SER A 127 -0.60 24.25 41.06
C SER A 127 -0.65 23.90 39.59
N ILE A 128 -1.49 24.60 38.87
CA ILE A 128 -1.55 24.48 37.40
C ILE A 128 -1.50 25.86 36.77
N THR A 129 -0.58 26.09 35.85
CA THR A 129 -0.45 27.32 35.08
C THR A 129 -1.31 27.32 33.85
N LYS A 130 -1.19 26.26 33.03
CA LYS A 130 -1.95 26.09 31.81
C LYS A 130 -2.21 24.62 31.51
N VAL A 131 -3.16 24.38 30.60
CA VAL A 131 -3.45 23.08 30.01
C VAL A 131 -3.44 23.26 28.51
N HIS A 132 -2.70 22.40 27.84
CA HIS A 132 -2.83 22.16 26.41
C HIS A 132 -3.64 20.88 26.20
N TYR A 133 -4.60 20.87 25.28
CA TYR A 133 -5.26 19.64 24.90
C TYR A 133 -5.63 19.65 23.43
N MET A 134 -5.51 18.49 22.80
CA MET A 134 -5.96 18.26 21.43
C MET A 134 -7.25 17.45 21.44
N HIS A 135 -8.21 17.89 20.65
CA HIS A 135 -9.46 17.17 20.50
C HIS A 135 -9.96 17.16 19.06
N GLY A 136 -10.90 16.25 18.78
CA GLY A 136 -11.44 16.12 17.45
C GLY A 136 -12.89 15.67 17.42
N ALA A 137 -13.50 15.70 16.24
CA ALA A 137 -14.85 15.26 16.03
C ALA A 137 -15.08 14.75 14.60
N THR A 138 -15.99 13.82 14.45
CA THR A 138 -16.42 13.28 13.15
C THR A 138 -17.64 14.00 12.58
N GLY A 139 -18.07 15.10 13.18
CA GLY A 139 -19.21 15.92 12.75
C GLY A 139 -19.23 17.28 13.43
N SER A 140 -20.03 18.20 12.94
CA SER A 140 -20.16 19.57 13.46
C SER A 140 -20.78 19.64 14.86
N ASN A 141 -20.55 20.75 15.56
CA ASN A 141 -21.09 21.08 16.89
C ASN A 141 -20.70 20.06 17.98
N ARG A 142 -19.49 19.55 17.94
CA ARG A 142 -18.91 18.65 18.94
C ARG A 142 -17.64 19.26 19.48
N GLY A 143 -17.40 19.10 20.77
CA GLY A 143 -16.23 19.66 21.38
C GLY A 143 -16.21 19.49 22.88
N TRP A 144 -15.28 20.16 23.53
CA TRP A 144 -15.06 20.07 24.95
C TRP A 144 -15.09 21.43 25.64
N LYS A 145 -15.60 21.42 26.84
CA LYS A 145 -15.52 22.51 27.81
C LYS A 145 -14.53 22.09 28.88
N LEU A 146 -13.48 22.86 29.09
CA LEU A 146 -12.57 22.75 30.23
C LEU A 146 -13.03 23.69 31.34
N GLU A 147 -13.18 23.13 32.51
CA GLU A 147 -13.50 23.83 33.74
C GLU A 147 -12.43 23.56 34.82
N ALA A 148 -12.14 24.51 35.65
CA ALA A 148 -11.24 24.33 36.78
C ALA A 148 -11.95 24.75 38.09
N LYS A 149 -11.55 24.10 39.18
CA LYS A 149 -11.97 24.49 40.55
C LYS A 149 -10.77 24.43 41.48
N GLY A 150 -10.26 25.55 41.90
CA GLY A 150 -9.14 25.69 42.78
C GLY A 150 -9.47 26.47 44.06
N ASP A 151 -8.41 26.83 44.79
CA ASP A 151 -8.58 27.63 46.02
C ASP A 151 -9.24 28.96 45.72
N GLY A 152 -10.27 29.27 46.49
CA GLY A 152 -11.06 30.49 46.37
C GLY A 152 -12.23 30.39 45.36
N ASP A 153 -12.39 29.31 44.62
CA ASP A 153 -13.52 29.12 43.72
C ASP A 153 -14.71 28.49 44.47
N GLU A 154 -15.88 29.15 44.48
CA GLU A 154 -17.12 28.59 45.07
C GLU A 154 -17.65 27.46 44.23
N ASP A 155 -17.57 27.61 42.87
CA ASP A 155 -18.03 26.65 41.86
C ASP A 155 -16.97 26.42 40.78
N TRP A 156 -17.27 25.50 39.86
CA TRP A 156 -16.45 25.26 38.71
C TRP A 156 -16.43 26.48 37.77
N VAL A 157 -15.24 26.93 37.42
CA VAL A 157 -15.01 28.08 36.54
C VAL A 157 -14.71 27.55 35.13
N VAL A 158 -15.43 28.04 34.13
CA VAL A 158 -15.14 27.72 32.72
C VAL A 158 -13.84 28.38 32.30
N ILE A 159 -12.87 27.60 31.86
CA ILE A 159 -11.56 28.06 31.38
C ILE A 159 -11.59 28.16 29.85
N SER A 160 -12.09 27.15 29.16
CA SER A 160 -12.21 27.20 27.71
C SER A 160 -13.40 26.37 27.22
N GLU A 161 -13.95 26.79 26.07
CA GLU A 161 -14.90 25.99 25.28
C GLU A 161 -14.40 25.93 23.85
N SER A 162 -14.22 24.72 23.32
CA SER A 162 -13.72 24.52 21.98
C SER A 162 -14.57 23.53 21.20
N VAL A 163 -15.00 23.94 20.01
CA VAL A 163 -15.79 23.14 19.07
C VAL A 163 -14.89 22.72 17.93
N ALA A 164 -14.71 21.42 17.75
CA ALA A 164 -13.90 20.88 16.67
C ALA A 164 -14.60 21.04 15.31
N ASN A 165 -13.83 21.41 14.31
CA ASN A 165 -14.25 21.25 12.92
C ASN A 165 -14.19 19.76 12.52
N PRO A 166 -15.17 19.26 11.74
CA PRO A 166 -15.08 17.90 11.22
C PRO A 166 -13.79 17.68 10.43
N ALA A 167 -13.11 16.59 10.71
CA ALA A 167 -11.90 16.14 10.03
C ALA A 167 -10.58 16.86 10.31
N VAL A 168 -10.55 17.80 11.27
CA VAL A 168 -9.29 18.45 11.69
C VAL A 168 -9.18 18.37 13.20
N GLY A 169 -8.02 17.96 13.75
CA GLY A 169 -7.71 18.09 15.17
C GLY A 169 -7.75 19.58 15.56
N CYS A 170 -8.18 19.86 16.78
CA CYS A 170 -8.25 21.21 17.32
C CYS A 170 -7.36 21.28 18.55
N ASP A 171 -6.29 22.09 18.46
CA ASP A 171 -5.39 22.39 19.56
C ASP A 171 -5.96 23.51 20.39
N VAL A 172 -5.93 23.36 21.71
CA VAL A 172 -6.41 24.35 22.66
C VAL A 172 -5.37 24.58 23.74
N ASP A 173 -4.83 25.80 23.80
CA ASP A 173 -4.04 26.30 24.92
C ASP A 173 -4.94 27.08 25.86
N ALA A 174 -5.02 26.68 27.12
CA ALA A 174 -5.89 27.28 28.12
C ALA A 174 -5.11 27.68 29.39
N GLU A 175 -5.07 28.97 29.67
CA GLU A 175 -4.47 29.50 30.91
C GLU A 175 -5.39 29.16 32.11
N VAL A 176 -4.85 28.44 33.08
CA VAL A 176 -5.57 28.02 34.29
C VAL A 176 -5.21 28.88 35.50
N ASN A 177 -3.92 29.02 35.79
CA ASN A 177 -3.35 29.84 36.84
C ASN A 177 -4.06 29.70 38.23
N ARG A 178 -4.10 28.47 38.78
CA ARG A 178 -4.76 28.12 40.04
C ARG A 178 -3.90 27.20 40.90
N THR A 179 -4.14 27.25 42.21
CA THR A 179 -3.57 26.35 43.20
C THR A 179 -4.63 25.37 43.74
N ASN A 180 -4.20 24.22 44.23
CA ASN A 180 -5.05 23.14 44.75
C ASN A 180 -6.23 22.86 43.81
N VAL A 181 -5.94 22.72 42.52
CA VAL A 181 -6.92 22.81 41.46
C VAL A 181 -7.31 21.42 40.91
N GLN A 182 -8.59 21.20 40.73
CA GLN A 182 -9.12 20.12 39.92
C GLN A 182 -9.52 20.65 38.55
N LEU A 183 -9.26 19.84 37.51
CA LEU A 183 -9.69 20.12 36.15
C LEU A 183 -10.85 19.21 35.79
N ARG A 184 -11.75 19.70 34.93
CA ARG A 184 -12.85 18.90 34.41
C ARG A 184 -13.09 19.22 32.93
N TRP A 185 -13.13 18.18 32.11
CA TRP A 185 -13.57 18.29 30.72
C TRP A 185 -14.97 17.71 30.57
N THR A 186 -15.84 18.47 29.99
CA THR A 186 -17.24 18.09 29.72
C THR A 186 -17.54 18.18 28.24
N ASN A 187 -18.20 17.17 27.69
CA ASN A 187 -18.64 17.21 26.30
C ASN A 187 -19.70 18.30 26.09
N LEU A 188 -19.43 19.22 25.18
CA LEU A 188 -20.33 20.33 24.84
C LEU A 188 -21.69 19.88 24.29
N ASN A 189 -21.75 18.68 23.69
CA ASN A 189 -22.97 18.13 23.11
C ASN A 189 -23.23 16.72 23.60
N ALA A 190 -23.99 16.54 24.64
CA ALA A 190 -24.31 15.27 25.27
C ALA A 190 -25.03 14.24 24.34
N SER A 191 -25.53 14.67 23.19
CA SER A 191 -26.15 13.78 22.18
C SER A 191 -25.20 13.32 21.08
N GLN A 192 -23.95 13.75 21.12
CA GLN A 192 -22.93 13.48 20.10
C GLN A 192 -21.62 13.01 20.75
N ASN A 193 -20.85 12.20 20.05
CA ASN A 193 -19.52 11.79 20.50
C ASN A 193 -18.53 12.93 20.26
N ALA A 194 -17.63 13.19 21.22
CA ALA A 194 -16.45 14.04 21.08
C ALA A 194 -15.21 13.22 21.48
N TYR A 195 -14.08 13.50 20.86
CA TYR A 195 -12.83 12.77 21.07
C TYR A 195 -11.82 13.68 21.72
N MET A 196 -11.15 13.21 22.78
CA MET A 196 -9.96 13.80 23.37
C MET A 196 -8.76 13.01 22.88
N MET A 197 -7.76 13.68 22.35
CA MET A 197 -6.62 13.05 21.68
C MET A 197 -5.32 13.24 22.47
N GLU A 198 -5.19 14.37 23.16
CA GLU A 198 -4.00 14.68 23.95
C GLU A 198 -4.38 15.60 25.11
N ILE A 199 -3.71 15.44 26.25
CA ILE A 199 -3.80 16.36 27.40
C ILE A 199 -2.39 16.54 27.95
N ASP A 200 -1.93 17.81 28.01
CA ASP A 200 -0.71 18.24 28.66
C ASP A 200 -1.06 19.22 29.78
N ILE A 201 -0.58 18.98 30.99
CA ILE A 201 -0.83 19.81 32.16
C ILE A 201 0.49 20.47 32.59
N TYR A 202 0.51 21.77 32.70
CA TYR A 202 1.67 22.57 33.05
C TYR A 202 1.47 23.20 34.43
N GLY A 203 2.57 23.28 35.20
CA GLY A 203 2.59 23.92 36.51
C GLY A 203 3.97 24.46 36.86
N MET A 204 4.07 25.17 37.97
CA MET A 204 5.32 25.67 38.50
C MET A 204 6.03 24.60 39.30
N VAL A 205 7.29 24.38 38.99
CA VAL A 205 8.17 23.41 39.67
C VAL A 205 9.38 24.16 40.22
N ASP A 206 9.71 23.92 41.51
CA ASP A 206 10.97 24.38 42.10
C ASP A 206 12.10 23.39 41.75
N LEU A 207 12.86 23.72 40.71
CA LEU A 207 14.01 22.90 40.28
C LEU A 207 15.16 22.85 41.29
N SER A 208 15.14 23.70 42.35
CA SER A 208 16.15 23.62 43.40
C SER A 208 16.07 22.33 44.23
N GLN A 209 14.92 21.65 44.16
CA GLN A 209 14.66 20.41 44.90
C GLN A 209 14.99 19.15 44.10
N THR A 210 15.03 19.24 42.78
CA THR A 210 15.25 18.09 41.89
C THR A 210 16.65 18.13 41.27
N PRO A 211 17.53 17.17 41.55
CA PRO A 211 18.83 17.09 40.87
C PRO A 211 18.64 17.02 39.35
N SER A 212 19.42 17.74 38.58
CA SER A 212 19.40 17.63 37.14
C SER A 212 20.74 17.85 36.48
N LEU A 213 21.11 16.93 35.54
CA LEU A 213 22.28 17.07 34.69
C LEU A 213 22.00 18.16 33.63
N GLY A 214 23.00 18.99 33.35
CA GLY A 214 22.88 20.06 32.35
C GLY A 214 23.38 19.61 30.97
N GLU A 215 24.68 19.64 30.82
CA GLU A 215 25.36 19.32 29.56
C GLU A 215 26.46 18.29 29.77
N LEU A 216 26.78 17.57 28.70
CA LEU A 216 27.93 16.67 28.63
C LEU A 216 28.51 16.64 27.22
N CYS A 217 29.79 16.27 27.11
CA CYS A 217 30.44 16.06 25.83
C CYS A 217 30.97 14.64 25.72
N VAL A 218 30.65 13.98 24.60
CA VAL A 218 31.19 12.69 24.20
C VAL A 218 32.13 12.92 23.02
N ASN A 219 33.45 12.68 23.23
CA ASN A 219 34.48 12.89 22.21
C ASN A 219 34.41 14.29 21.53
N GLY A 220 34.14 15.33 22.33
CA GLY A 220 34.05 16.72 21.85
C GLY A 220 32.68 17.12 21.25
N THR A 221 31.76 16.18 21.07
CA THR A 221 30.39 16.49 20.70
C THR A 221 29.56 16.79 21.93
N LYS A 222 28.92 17.96 21.94
CA LYS A 222 28.13 18.48 23.08
C LYS A 222 26.69 18.02 22.99
N TYR A 223 26.14 17.57 24.10
CA TYR A 223 24.73 17.16 24.27
C TYR A 223 24.14 17.88 25.49
N ALA A 224 22.92 18.38 25.37
CA ALA A 224 22.12 18.75 26.50
C ALA A 224 21.45 17.49 27.08
N ALA A 225 21.49 17.32 28.40
CA ALA A 225 20.96 16.14 29.04
C ALA A 225 19.45 15.95 28.75
N ASP A 226 18.70 17.05 28.79
CA ASP A 226 17.25 17.05 28.55
C ASP A 226 16.89 16.61 27.12
N ASP A 227 17.82 16.69 26.17
CA ASP A 227 17.58 16.28 24.76
C ASP A 227 17.80 14.80 24.52
N ILE A 228 18.62 14.13 25.37
CA ILE A 228 19.05 12.76 25.09
C ILE A 228 18.59 11.73 26.14
N PHE A 229 18.44 12.14 27.42
CA PHE A 229 18.03 11.21 28.47
C PHE A 229 16.52 11.09 28.58
N SER A 230 16.07 9.86 28.85
CA SER A 230 14.68 9.53 29.16
C SER A 230 14.60 8.81 30.51
N GLU A 231 13.57 9.14 31.29
CA GLU A 231 13.31 8.52 32.58
C GLU A 231 12.76 7.11 32.41
N GLN A 232 13.26 6.18 33.23
CA GLN A 232 12.76 4.82 33.28
C GLN A 232 11.79 4.66 34.46
N ASN A 233 11.04 3.57 34.51
CA ASN A 233 10.04 3.28 35.55
C ASN A 233 10.61 3.23 36.97
N ASP A 234 11.94 3.07 37.13
CA ASP A 234 12.65 3.06 38.41
C ASP A 234 13.25 4.43 38.80
N GLY A 235 12.99 5.47 38.00
CA GLY A 235 13.53 6.82 38.21
C GLY A 235 14.95 7.01 37.68
N THR A 236 15.54 6.02 37.02
CA THR A 236 16.86 6.15 36.38
C THR A 236 16.70 6.87 35.03
N MET A 237 17.59 7.81 34.75
CA MET A 237 17.65 8.51 33.46
C MET A 237 18.59 7.76 32.51
N THR A 238 18.12 7.33 31.36
CA THR A 238 18.93 6.57 30.39
C THR A 238 19.05 7.28 29.06
N ALA A 239 20.23 7.15 28.44
CA ALA A 239 20.48 7.65 27.08
C ALA A 239 21.41 6.71 26.32
N THR A 240 21.30 6.72 24.99
CA THR A 240 22.27 6.06 24.11
C THR A 240 22.79 7.07 23.08
N VAL A 241 24.12 7.12 22.94
CA VAL A 241 24.80 7.99 21.99
C VAL A 241 25.68 7.16 21.06
N GLU A 242 25.59 7.42 19.78
CA GLU A 242 26.42 6.75 18.77
C GLU A 242 27.68 7.58 18.45
N ILE A 243 28.83 6.93 18.44
CA ILE A 243 30.11 7.53 18.04
C ILE A 243 30.71 6.83 16.82
N SER A 244 31.52 7.53 16.03
CA SER A 244 32.27 6.91 14.93
C SER A 244 33.30 5.93 15.47
N LYS A 245 33.53 4.83 14.72
CA LYS A 245 34.59 3.84 15.02
C LYS A 245 36.01 4.43 14.98
N SER A 246 36.17 5.59 14.37
CA SER A 246 37.42 6.36 14.39
C SER A 246 37.67 7.07 15.72
N GLN A 247 36.66 7.16 16.58
CA GLN A 247 36.72 7.79 17.88
C GLN A 247 37.01 6.72 18.96
N ALA A 248 37.69 7.12 20.03
CA ALA A 248 37.90 6.24 21.16
C ALA A 248 36.61 6.04 21.95
N MET A 249 36.35 4.80 22.39
CA MET A 249 35.27 4.47 23.32
C MET A 249 35.45 5.21 24.65
N ILE A 250 34.32 5.69 25.19
CA ILE A 250 34.30 6.35 26.49
C ILE A 250 34.73 5.34 27.60
N SER A 251 35.66 5.79 28.44
CA SER A 251 36.25 5.00 29.55
C SER A 251 36.88 5.97 30.56
N GLU A 252 37.50 5.42 31.64
CA GLU A 252 38.30 6.25 32.56
C GLU A 252 39.48 6.95 31.86
N GLU A 253 40.06 6.30 30.83
CA GLU A 253 41.17 6.86 30.06
C GLU A 253 40.70 7.87 29.00
N ASN A 254 39.46 7.77 28.56
CA ASN A 254 38.80 8.71 27.62
C ASN A 254 37.44 9.17 28.21
N PRO A 255 37.46 10.03 29.27
CA PRO A 255 36.25 10.35 30.00
C PRO A 255 35.34 11.35 29.27
N LEU A 256 34.09 11.43 29.73
CA LEU A 256 33.20 12.53 29.38
C LEU A 256 33.85 13.87 29.79
N THR A 257 33.61 14.89 28.99
CA THR A 257 34.06 16.25 29.25
C THR A 257 32.86 17.22 29.28
N GLY A 258 33.10 18.46 29.72
CA GLY A 258 32.04 19.48 29.68
C GLY A 258 30.80 19.15 30.52
N LEU A 259 30.97 18.31 31.56
CA LEU A 259 29.88 17.95 32.45
C LEU A 259 29.44 19.20 33.27
N THR A 260 28.14 19.52 33.18
CA THR A 260 27.51 20.55 34.01
C THR A 260 26.20 20.00 34.61
N THR A 261 25.71 20.67 35.62
CA THR A 261 24.40 20.43 36.24
C THR A 261 23.53 21.67 36.08
N ASN A 262 22.24 21.48 35.80
CA ASN A 262 21.26 22.55 35.89
C ASN A 262 20.86 22.77 37.37
N ASN A 263 20.89 21.71 38.19
CA ASN A 263 20.68 21.75 39.62
C ASN A 263 21.44 20.61 40.31
N GLY A 264 22.05 20.94 41.46
CA GLY A 264 22.83 19.96 42.25
C GLY A 264 24.29 19.84 41.80
N GLU A 265 24.95 18.80 42.31
CA GLU A 265 26.35 18.47 42.01
C GLU A 265 26.47 16.99 41.58
N ILE A 266 27.44 16.70 40.75
CA ILE A 266 27.75 15.32 40.34
C ILE A 266 28.57 14.69 41.47
N THR A 267 27.98 13.74 42.19
CA THR A 267 28.60 13.09 43.36
C THR A 267 29.37 11.82 42.98
N SER A 268 29.03 11.22 41.83
CA SER A 268 29.72 10.03 41.33
C SER A 268 29.73 10.00 39.81
N THR A 269 30.82 9.54 39.23
CA THR A 269 30.95 9.20 37.81
C THR A 269 31.72 7.90 37.72
N THR A 270 31.12 6.88 37.16
CA THR A 270 31.76 5.56 36.97
C THR A 270 31.69 5.17 35.50
N TYR A 271 32.75 4.51 35.05
CA TYR A 271 32.87 3.99 33.69
C TYR A 271 32.92 2.47 33.73
N SER A 272 32.21 1.83 32.84
CA SER A 272 32.20 0.37 32.67
C SER A 272 31.98 0.04 31.17
N THR A 273 32.03 -1.26 30.89
CA THR A 273 31.74 -1.74 29.53
C THR A 273 30.65 -2.81 29.63
N ASP A 274 29.68 -2.77 28.80
CA ASP A 274 28.67 -3.81 28.75
C ASP A 274 29.19 -5.10 28.06
N ASP A 275 28.36 -6.14 28.04
CA ASP A 275 28.70 -7.45 27.45
C ASP A 275 28.94 -7.37 25.92
N LYS A 276 28.58 -6.28 25.27
CA LYS A 276 28.79 -6.02 23.83
C LYS A 276 30.02 -5.17 23.53
N GLY A 277 30.70 -4.70 24.59
CA GLY A 277 31.87 -3.84 24.45
C GLY A 277 31.52 -2.34 24.31
N ASN A 278 30.29 -1.95 24.58
CA ASN A 278 29.87 -0.55 24.58
C ASN A 278 30.33 0.14 25.88
N GLY A 279 30.64 1.42 25.78
CA GLY A 279 30.98 2.21 26.96
C GLY A 279 29.74 2.56 27.77
N VAL A 280 29.73 2.32 29.05
CA VAL A 280 28.63 2.72 29.93
C VAL A 280 29.15 3.69 30.99
N VAL A 281 28.55 4.85 31.09
CA VAL A 281 28.85 5.84 32.09
C VAL A 281 27.65 6.03 32.99
N THR A 282 27.86 5.85 34.29
CA THR A 282 26.86 6.11 35.30
C THR A 282 27.25 7.39 36.05
N LEU A 283 26.38 8.38 36.04
CA LEU A 283 26.52 9.64 36.76
C LEU A 283 25.44 9.70 37.86
N VAL A 284 25.81 10.15 39.03
CA VAL A 284 24.86 10.41 40.11
C VAL A 284 24.88 11.94 40.35
N VAL A 285 23.73 12.58 40.22
CA VAL A 285 23.53 13.99 40.50
C VAL A 285 22.72 14.11 41.78
N SER A 286 23.19 14.88 42.72
CA SER A 286 22.57 15.06 44.04
C SER A 286 22.24 16.53 44.32
N ALA A 287 21.07 16.76 44.85
CA ALA A 287 20.61 18.05 45.34
C ALA A 287 19.70 17.85 46.55
N ASN A 288 19.99 18.57 47.67
CA ASN A 288 19.12 18.58 48.85
C ASN A 288 18.74 17.21 49.44
N GLY A 289 19.68 16.20 49.30
CA GLY A 289 19.49 14.85 49.82
C GLY A 289 18.71 13.91 48.88
N THR A 290 18.34 14.40 47.70
CA THR A 290 17.77 13.61 46.62
C THR A 290 18.85 13.30 45.60
N GLU A 291 18.84 12.08 45.03
CA GLU A 291 19.78 11.66 44.00
C GLU A 291 19.06 11.14 42.77
N ILE A 292 19.57 11.51 41.61
CA ILE A 292 19.13 10.93 40.32
C ILE A 292 20.32 10.32 39.63
N THR A 293 20.15 9.07 39.19
CA THR A 293 21.14 8.33 38.43
C THR A 293 20.90 8.49 36.92
N TYR A 294 21.97 8.88 36.22
CA TYR A 294 21.99 8.97 34.74
C TYR A 294 22.90 7.87 34.21
N VAL A 295 22.38 7.05 33.31
CA VAL A 295 23.15 5.98 32.64
C VAL A 295 23.23 6.31 31.17
N LEU A 296 24.44 6.64 30.72
CA LEU A 296 24.73 6.89 29.31
C LEU A 296 25.42 5.65 28.72
N THR A 297 24.83 5.06 27.72
CA THR A 297 25.45 4.03 26.91
C THR A 297 26.03 4.66 25.64
N VAL A 298 27.32 4.46 25.39
CA VAL A 298 27.97 4.94 24.18
C VAL A 298 28.28 3.73 23.31
N ILE A 299 27.76 3.73 22.11
CA ILE A 299 27.92 2.63 21.15
C ILE A 299 28.62 3.12 19.89
N TYR A 300 29.31 2.23 19.21
CA TYR A 300 29.79 2.56 17.87
C TYR A 300 28.62 2.59 16.89
N LYS A 301 28.66 3.55 15.96
CA LYS A 301 27.76 3.56 14.83
C LYS A 301 27.82 2.22 14.12
N PRO A 302 26.67 1.62 13.79
CA PRO A 302 26.66 0.38 13.01
C PRO A 302 27.25 0.60 11.62
N ASP A 303 27.79 -0.46 11.08
CA ASP A 303 28.13 -0.49 9.66
C ASP A 303 26.92 -0.92 8.86
N PHE A 304 26.78 -0.31 7.70
CA PHE A 304 25.87 -0.75 6.66
C PHE A 304 26.63 -1.33 5.48
N THR A 305 26.01 -2.28 4.80
CA THR A 305 26.59 -2.95 3.65
C THR A 305 26.01 -2.36 2.36
N LEU A 306 26.89 -1.91 1.49
CA LEU A 306 26.58 -1.62 0.11
C LEU A 306 26.85 -2.87 -0.72
N THR A 307 25.85 -3.40 -1.39
CA THR A 307 25.98 -4.57 -2.27
C THR A 307 25.90 -4.11 -3.72
N TYR A 308 26.93 -4.41 -4.49
CA TYR A 308 27.03 -4.03 -5.90
C TYR A 308 26.56 -5.20 -6.77
N TYR A 309 25.55 -4.98 -7.57
CA TYR A 309 24.99 -5.95 -8.49
C TYR A 309 25.34 -5.62 -9.93
N GLY A 310 25.77 -6.62 -10.67
CA GLY A 310 25.97 -6.52 -12.13
C GLY A 310 24.64 -6.51 -12.88
N VAL A 311 24.71 -6.32 -14.19
CA VAL A 311 23.54 -6.41 -15.07
C VAL A 311 22.96 -7.82 -15.16
N SER A 312 23.76 -8.83 -14.87
CA SER A 312 23.33 -10.24 -14.73
C SER A 312 22.48 -10.47 -13.47
N GLY A 313 22.52 -9.52 -12.51
CA GLY A 313 21.96 -9.68 -11.18
C GLY A 313 22.92 -10.36 -10.19
N ASP A 314 24.11 -10.72 -10.60
CA ASP A 314 25.14 -11.29 -9.73
C ASP A 314 25.75 -10.23 -8.83
N VAL A 315 26.13 -10.63 -7.60
CA VAL A 315 26.87 -9.74 -6.69
C VAL A 315 28.30 -9.63 -7.14
N LEU A 316 28.72 -8.43 -7.53
CA LEU A 316 30.08 -8.12 -7.96
C LEU A 316 31.02 -7.83 -6.78
N ALA A 317 30.54 -7.10 -5.79
CA ALA A 317 31.28 -6.70 -4.60
C ALA A 317 30.35 -6.31 -3.46
N THR A 318 30.93 -6.20 -2.27
CA THR A 318 30.32 -5.56 -1.11
C THR A 318 31.28 -4.53 -0.52
N GLN A 319 30.71 -3.46 0.02
CA GLN A 319 31.45 -2.41 0.71
C GLN A 319 30.77 -2.13 2.04
N THR A 320 31.54 -1.94 3.06
CA THR A 320 31.02 -1.61 4.40
C THR A 320 31.28 -0.14 4.68
N ILE A 321 30.23 0.58 5.05
CA ILE A 321 30.26 2.02 5.35
C ILE A 321 29.62 2.23 6.73
N GLU A 322 30.26 3.04 7.55
CA GLU A 322 29.70 3.43 8.84
C GLU A 322 28.45 4.29 8.64
N LYS A 323 27.44 4.12 9.49
CA LYS A 323 26.22 4.92 9.53
C LYS A 323 26.54 6.42 9.52
N ASP A 324 25.81 7.18 8.72
CA ASP A 324 25.91 8.62 8.49
C ASP A 324 27.22 9.06 7.85
N ALA A 325 28.07 8.15 7.38
CA ALA A 325 29.20 8.49 6.55
C ALA A 325 28.82 8.57 5.06
N ALA A 326 29.49 9.41 4.31
CA ALA A 326 29.37 9.43 2.86
C ALA A 326 29.98 8.17 2.23
N ILE A 327 29.49 7.75 1.08
CA ILE A 327 30.08 6.62 0.31
C ILE A 327 31.58 6.86 0.04
N GLY A 328 31.98 8.13 -0.22
CA GLY A 328 33.37 8.54 -0.41
C GLY A 328 33.99 8.02 -1.71
N SER A 329 33.96 6.73 -1.94
CA SER A 329 34.35 6.11 -3.20
C SER A 329 33.61 4.80 -3.36
N PHE A 330 33.28 4.44 -4.59
CA PHE A 330 32.75 3.11 -4.88
C PHE A 330 33.90 2.09 -4.87
N SER A 331 33.76 1.05 -4.05
CA SER A 331 34.79 0.00 -3.95
C SER A 331 34.75 -0.99 -5.12
N CYS A 332 33.68 -0.95 -5.90
CA CYS A 332 33.48 -1.78 -7.07
C CYS A 332 33.67 -0.97 -8.34
N GLU A 333 34.73 -1.27 -9.12
CA GLU A 333 34.77 -0.90 -10.53
C GLU A 333 33.95 -1.92 -11.30
N TYR A 334 33.07 -1.43 -12.19
CA TYR A 334 32.23 -2.33 -12.99
C TYR A 334 33.12 -3.13 -13.94
N SER A 335 33.11 -4.45 -13.83
CA SER A 335 34.05 -5.35 -14.50
C SER A 335 33.41 -6.39 -15.41
N GLU A 336 32.07 -6.44 -15.47
CA GLU A 336 31.39 -7.32 -16.44
C GLU A 336 31.65 -6.81 -17.84
N GLU A 337 31.67 -7.74 -18.80
CA GLU A 337 31.84 -7.38 -20.21
C GLU A 337 30.64 -6.57 -20.70
N ILE A 338 30.89 -5.36 -21.15
CA ILE A 338 29.85 -4.50 -21.73
C ILE A 338 29.76 -4.81 -23.22
N ALA A 339 28.57 -5.20 -23.68
CA ALA A 339 28.34 -5.47 -25.10
C ALA A 339 28.71 -4.25 -25.96
N THR A 340 29.19 -4.48 -27.18
CA THR A 340 29.55 -3.41 -28.13
C THR A 340 28.35 -2.48 -28.34
N GLY A 341 28.57 -1.19 -28.19
CA GLY A 341 27.52 -0.18 -28.30
C GLY A 341 26.76 0.13 -26.98
N TYR A 342 27.24 -0.41 -25.86
CA TYR A 342 26.72 -0.07 -24.52
C TYR A 342 27.79 0.58 -23.68
N LYS A 343 27.39 1.37 -22.67
CA LYS A 343 28.29 1.93 -21.67
C LYS A 343 27.72 1.87 -20.29
N PHE A 344 28.56 1.72 -19.27
CA PHE A 344 28.23 1.81 -17.89
C PHE A 344 27.92 3.27 -17.51
N ARG A 345 26.74 3.49 -16.90
CA ARG A 345 26.25 4.84 -16.52
C ARG A 345 26.48 5.16 -15.05
N GLY A 346 26.80 4.17 -14.24
CA GLY A 346 27.01 4.33 -12.81
C GLY A 346 26.23 3.31 -11.98
N TRP A 347 26.20 3.56 -10.70
CA TRP A 347 25.50 2.73 -9.74
C TRP A 347 24.15 3.35 -9.40
N TYR A 348 23.06 2.57 -9.52
CA TYR A 348 21.69 3.04 -9.37
C TYR A 348 20.94 2.23 -8.31
N ALA A 349 19.83 2.78 -7.81
CA ALA A 349 19.00 2.13 -6.81
C ALA A 349 18.21 0.92 -7.33
N LYS A 350 18.11 0.78 -8.66
CA LYS A 350 17.41 -0.33 -9.32
C LYS A 350 18.18 -0.75 -10.56
N ALA A 351 18.00 -2.01 -10.96
CA ALA A 351 18.65 -2.56 -12.17
C ALA A 351 18.25 -1.86 -13.48
N ASP A 352 17.07 -1.25 -13.50
CA ASP A 352 16.50 -0.51 -14.64
C ASP A 352 16.66 1.01 -14.52
N GLY A 353 17.45 1.50 -13.55
CA GLY A 353 17.71 2.91 -13.31
C GLY A 353 17.30 3.38 -11.92
N GLY A 354 16.39 4.34 -11.82
CA GLY A 354 16.03 4.98 -10.56
C GLY A 354 17.08 6.02 -10.15
N ARG A 355 17.24 6.22 -8.84
CA ARG A 355 18.21 7.18 -8.30
C ARG A 355 19.64 6.69 -8.53
N ARG A 356 20.49 7.53 -9.14
CA ARG A 356 21.93 7.32 -9.22
C ARG A 356 22.60 7.63 -7.88
N PHE A 357 23.48 6.76 -7.44
CA PHE A 357 24.31 7.01 -6.27
C PHE A 357 25.58 7.78 -6.64
N THR A 358 25.99 8.66 -5.75
CA THR A 358 27.23 9.43 -5.82
C THR A 358 28.10 9.17 -4.60
N THR A 359 29.36 9.56 -4.69
CA THR A 359 30.30 9.46 -3.56
C THR A 359 29.93 10.34 -2.37
N GLU A 360 29.06 11.35 -2.55
CA GLU A 360 28.58 12.25 -1.51
C GLU A 360 27.36 11.72 -0.77
N ASP A 361 26.72 10.66 -1.26
CA ASP A 361 25.53 10.10 -0.62
C ASP A 361 25.85 9.53 0.74
N VAL A 362 25.06 9.92 1.74
CA VAL A 362 25.20 9.48 3.11
C VAL A 362 24.47 8.16 3.32
N VAL A 363 25.17 7.21 3.95
CA VAL A 363 24.64 5.85 4.16
C VAL A 363 23.90 5.78 5.50
N THR A 364 22.60 5.52 5.45
CA THR A 364 21.73 5.39 6.65
C THR A 364 21.12 4.00 6.84
N SER A 365 21.31 3.11 5.87
CA SER A 365 20.86 1.70 5.88
C SER A 365 21.69 0.89 4.90
N ASP A 366 21.51 -0.43 4.89
CA ASP A 366 22.04 -1.28 3.82
C ASP A 366 21.50 -0.82 2.47
N LEU A 367 22.37 -0.80 1.46
CA LEU A 367 22.03 -0.34 0.11
C LEU A 367 22.34 -1.41 -0.94
N SER A 368 21.44 -1.55 -1.88
CA SER A 368 21.68 -2.31 -3.12
C SER A 368 22.00 -1.32 -4.25
N LEU A 369 23.18 -1.47 -4.84
CA LEU A 369 23.66 -0.63 -5.92
C LEU A 369 23.74 -1.48 -7.20
N TYR A 370 22.92 -1.15 -8.17
CA TYR A 370 22.82 -1.89 -9.43
C TYR A 370 23.64 -1.19 -10.52
N ALA A 371 24.45 -1.95 -11.24
CA ALA A 371 25.09 -1.46 -12.43
C ALA A 371 24.05 -1.08 -13.48
N PHE A 372 24.05 0.17 -13.89
CA PHE A 372 23.19 0.63 -14.96
C PHE A 372 24.00 0.75 -16.24
N VAL A 373 23.66 -0.08 -17.21
CA VAL A 373 24.31 -0.16 -18.50
C VAL A 373 23.27 0.12 -19.57
N THR A 374 23.44 1.20 -20.31
CA THR A 374 22.55 1.54 -21.42
C THR A 374 23.32 1.54 -22.70
N LYS A 375 22.59 1.51 -23.81
CA LYS A 375 23.19 1.70 -25.14
C LYS A 375 23.95 3.00 -25.17
N ASP A 376 25.08 2.99 -25.84
CA ASP A 376 25.75 4.22 -26.28
C ASP A 376 24.84 4.87 -27.34
N GLU A 377 24.21 5.97 -26.95
CA GLU A 377 23.18 6.63 -27.75
C GLU A 377 23.75 7.20 -29.07
N SER A 378 25.08 7.38 -29.15
CA SER A 378 25.78 7.77 -30.39
C SER A 378 25.67 6.70 -31.50
N LEU A 379 25.34 5.45 -31.11
CA LEU A 379 25.15 4.34 -32.02
C LEU A 379 23.64 4.04 -32.16
N SER A 380 22.86 4.91 -32.76
CA SER A 380 21.42 4.77 -32.97
C SER A 380 21.08 3.62 -33.93
N ASN A 381 21.27 2.40 -33.49
CA ASN A 381 20.88 1.19 -34.23
C ASN A 381 19.60 0.65 -33.64
N GLY A 382 18.49 0.81 -34.31
CA GLY A 382 17.15 0.37 -33.97
C GLY A 382 16.99 -0.80 -33.00
N ASN A 383 15.82 -1.12 -32.57
CA ASN A 383 15.35 -2.20 -31.64
C ASN A 383 15.57 -2.00 -30.17
N GLU A 384 15.95 -0.80 -29.70
CA GLU A 384 16.19 -0.63 -28.29
C GLU A 384 15.26 0.37 -27.63
N ARG A 385 15.08 0.12 -26.34
CA ARG A 385 14.28 0.92 -25.45
C ARG A 385 15.18 1.86 -24.65
N TYR A 386 14.91 3.16 -24.72
CA TYR A 386 15.52 4.16 -23.85
C TYR A 386 14.52 4.53 -22.75
N ASN A 387 14.94 4.46 -21.49
CA ASN A 387 14.18 4.95 -20.34
C ASN A 387 14.94 6.09 -19.69
N TYR A 388 14.37 7.27 -19.72
CA TYR A 388 14.91 8.45 -19.06
C TYR A 388 14.08 8.78 -17.83
N ASN A 389 14.65 8.54 -16.64
CA ASN A 389 14.04 8.90 -15.38
C ASN A 389 14.40 10.33 -15.02
N LEU A 390 13.50 11.26 -15.26
CA LEU A 390 13.72 12.70 -15.04
C LEU A 390 13.51 13.13 -13.58
N THR A 391 13.09 12.22 -12.71
CA THR A 391 13.04 12.44 -11.25
C THR A 391 14.38 12.26 -10.58
N ASP A 392 15.36 11.65 -11.26
CA ASP A 392 16.74 11.58 -10.80
C ASP A 392 17.45 12.92 -11.05
N LYS A 393 17.80 13.65 -9.98
CA LYS A 393 18.50 14.94 -10.07
C LYS A 393 19.86 14.85 -10.75
N TYR A 394 20.46 13.68 -10.83
CA TYR A 394 21.76 13.43 -11.44
C TYR A 394 21.68 12.97 -12.89
N PHE A 395 20.47 12.70 -13.40
CA PHE A 395 20.26 12.29 -14.80
C PHE A 395 20.99 13.21 -15.79
N TYR A 396 21.04 14.50 -15.51
CA TYR A 396 21.63 15.52 -16.39
C TYR A 396 23.13 15.66 -16.30
N ALA A 397 23.77 14.96 -15.37
CA ALA A 397 25.22 14.88 -15.32
C ALA A 397 25.79 14.01 -16.44
N ASP A 398 24.96 13.19 -17.06
CA ASP A 398 25.31 12.32 -18.15
C ASP A 398 24.98 12.97 -19.51
N ASP A 399 25.76 12.64 -20.55
CA ASP A 399 25.55 13.11 -21.90
C ASP A 399 24.55 12.16 -22.62
N HIS A 400 23.38 12.69 -22.93
CA HIS A 400 22.27 11.95 -23.53
C HIS A 400 22.00 12.44 -24.95
N GLU A 401 22.54 11.80 -25.96
CA GLU A 401 22.30 12.19 -27.37
C GLU A 401 20.82 12.04 -27.78
N ALA A 402 20.16 10.99 -27.30
CA ALA A 402 18.76 10.75 -27.64
C ALA A 402 17.76 11.62 -26.84
N PHE A 403 18.27 12.44 -25.91
CA PHE A 403 17.44 13.30 -25.06
C PHE A 403 18.13 14.67 -24.92
N ASN A 404 17.65 15.69 -25.62
CA ASN A 404 18.26 17.00 -25.64
C ASN A 404 17.21 18.11 -25.42
N PRO A 405 17.17 18.74 -24.24
CA PRO A 405 16.26 19.84 -23.95
C PRO A 405 16.75 21.17 -24.52
N GLU A 406 15.84 21.97 -25.04
CA GLU A 406 16.07 23.34 -25.54
C GLU A 406 15.15 24.30 -24.77
N GLY A 407 15.70 25.40 -24.27
CA GLY A 407 14.93 26.43 -23.55
C GLY A 407 15.34 26.56 -22.09
N ASN A 408 14.36 26.83 -21.23
CA ASN A 408 14.56 27.05 -19.78
C ASN A 408 14.18 25.82 -18.92
N GLY A 409 13.98 24.68 -19.55
CA GLY A 409 13.66 23.44 -18.84
C GLY A 409 14.71 23.12 -17.78
N LYS A 410 14.27 22.67 -16.62
CA LYS A 410 15.15 22.39 -15.47
C LYS A 410 14.58 21.28 -14.59
N TYR A 411 15.46 20.61 -13.89
CA TYR A 411 15.07 19.70 -12.83
C TYR A 411 14.28 20.47 -11.75
N HIS A 412 13.11 19.98 -11.39
CA HIS A 412 12.26 20.54 -10.36
C HIS A 412 12.47 19.85 -9.01
N ASP A 413 12.10 18.58 -8.93
CA ASP A 413 12.29 17.75 -7.73
C ASP A 413 12.20 16.25 -8.04
N GLY A 414 12.40 15.40 -7.02
CA GLY A 414 12.36 13.95 -7.16
C GLY A 414 10.95 13.36 -7.35
N ILE A 415 9.90 14.17 -7.33
CA ILE A 415 8.51 13.74 -7.54
C ILE A 415 8.06 14.16 -8.94
N HIS A 416 8.25 15.41 -9.30
CA HIS A 416 7.75 16.01 -10.53
C HIS A 416 8.71 15.84 -11.72
N GLY A 417 10.00 15.59 -11.46
CA GLY A 417 10.99 15.43 -12.50
C GLY A 417 11.41 16.76 -13.10
N TRP A 418 11.33 16.90 -14.43
CA TRP A 418 11.76 18.08 -15.15
C TRP A 418 10.59 18.98 -15.53
N GLU A 419 10.70 20.28 -15.18
CA GLU A 419 9.76 21.34 -15.56
C GLU A 419 10.09 21.91 -16.92
N PHE A 420 9.14 21.85 -17.84
CA PHE A 420 9.13 22.56 -19.11
C PHE A 420 8.08 23.66 -19.10
N SER A 421 8.41 24.82 -19.59
CA SER A 421 7.53 25.97 -19.71
C SER A 421 7.07 26.19 -21.16
N ALA A 422 6.12 27.08 -21.36
CA ALA A 422 5.66 27.44 -22.70
C ALA A 422 6.82 27.94 -23.57
N GLY A 423 7.03 27.32 -24.71
CA GLY A 423 8.10 27.60 -25.65
C GLY A 423 9.35 26.73 -25.51
N ASP A 424 9.47 26.00 -24.39
CA ASP A 424 10.53 25.00 -24.26
C ASP A 424 10.30 23.81 -25.20
N LYS A 425 11.36 23.10 -25.49
CA LYS A 425 11.34 21.92 -26.36
C LYS A 425 12.17 20.80 -25.78
N LEU A 426 11.88 19.58 -26.21
CA LEU A 426 12.67 18.40 -25.92
C LEU A 426 12.88 17.66 -27.24
N HIS A 427 14.14 17.50 -27.62
CA HIS A 427 14.54 16.78 -28.81
C HIS A 427 14.85 15.33 -28.47
N LEU A 428 14.22 14.40 -29.20
CA LEU A 428 14.31 12.97 -28.99
C LEU A 428 14.84 12.31 -30.25
N LEU A 429 15.97 11.63 -30.17
CA LEU A 429 16.52 10.87 -31.30
C LEU A 429 15.78 9.52 -31.39
N VAL A 430 15.26 9.20 -32.56
CA VAL A 430 14.64 7.93 -32.89
C VAL A 430 15.36 7.27 -34.08
N ALA A 431 15.47 5.94 -34.01
CA ALA A 431 16.19 5.16 -35.04
C ALA A 431 15.31 4.73 -36.24
N GLY A 432 14.05 5.15 -36.23
CA GLY A 432 13.05 4.75 -37.22
C GLY A 432 11.67 4.73 -36.56
N HIS A 433 10.83 3.75 -36.89
CA HIS A 433 9.58 3.53 -36.23
C HIS A 433 9.80 3.45 -34.72
N ALA A 434 9.09 4.26 -33.95
CA ALA A 434 9.28 4.37 -32.52
C ALA A 434 7.98 4.72 -31.77
N TYR A 435 7.87 4.23 -30.54
CA TYR A 435 6.87 4.68 -29.58
C TYR A 435 7.55 5.54 -28.52
N ILE A 436 6.99 6.73 -28.26
CA ILE A 436 7.44 7.67 -27.24
C ILE A 436 6.37 7.73 -26.16
N ASN A 437 6.70 7.26 -24.98
CA ASN A 437 5.78 7.29 -23.83
C ASN A 437 6.30 8.28 -22.79
N LEU A 438 5.41 9.13 -22.28
CA LEU A 438 5.69 10.16 -21.29
C LEU A 438 4.91 9.88 -20.02
N GLY A 439 5.59 9.91 -18.88
CA GLY A 439 4.95 10.13 -17.57
C GLY A 439 5.01 11.62 -17.26
N LEU A 440 3.88 12.24 -16.94
CA LEU A 440 3.82 13.68 -16.76
C LEU A 440 2.76 14.10 -15.76
N CYS A 441 2.89 15.31 -15.22
CA CYS A 441 1.80 16.05 -14.60
C CYS A 441 1.81 17.50 -15.03
N SER A 442 0.71 18.22 -14.80
CA SER A 442 0.61 19.63 -15.12
C SER A 442 -0.33 20.35 -14.18
N TYR A 443 0.06 21.53 -13.72
CA TYR A 443 -0.78 22.42 -12.92
C TYR A 443 -1.51 23.48 -13.77
N SER A 444 -1.27 23.49 -15.07
CA SER A 444 -1.92 24.38 -16.01
C SER A 444 -2.37 23.62 -17.27
N LYS A 445 -3.41 24.11 -17.94
CA LYS A 445 -3.78 23.56 -19.23
C LYS A 445 -2.70 23.89 -20.26
N GLY A 446 -2.29 22.89 -21.01
CA GLY A 446 -1.31 23.04 -22.08
C GLY A 446 -1.44 21.92 -23.10
N GLU A 447 -0.59 21.98 -24.10
CA GLU A 447 -0.45 20.96 -25.13
C GLU A 447 1.00 20.57 -25.26
N ILE A 448 1.24 19.28 -25.50
CA ILE A 448 2.54 18.74 -25.88
C ILE A 448 2.40 18.31 -27.35
N THR A 449 3.17 18.94 -28.21
CA THR A 449 3.09 18.72 -29.66
C THR A 449 4.36 18.00 -30.11
N LEU A 450 4.19 16.84 -30.75
CA LEU A 450 5.26 16.12 -31.42
C LEU A 450 5.41 16.62 -32.86
N SER A 451 6.61 16.97 -33.26
CA SER A 451 6.95 17.40 -34.63
C SER A 451 8.14 16.62 -35.18
N ASP A 452 8.20 16.49 -36.50
CA ASP A 452 9.39 15.95 -37.22
C ASP A 452 10.53 16.97 -37.27
N ALA A 453 11.67 16.57 -37.87
CA ALA A 453 12.84 17.44 -38.05
C ALA A 453 12.58 18.69 -38.94
N ASN A 454 11.52 18.67 -39.75
CA ASN A 454 11.11 19.81 -40.59
C ASN A 454 10.12 20.73 -39.88
N GLY A 455 9.70 20.40 -38.66
CA GLY A 455 8.73 21.17 -37.91
C GLY A 455 7.27 20.83 -38.25
N ASN A 456 7.00 19.79 -39.03
CA ASN A 456 5.66 19.35 -39.31
C ASN A 456 5.09 18.67 -38.06
N VAL A 457 3.90 19.10 -37.61
CA VAL A 457 3.21 18.51 -36.48
C VAL A 457 2.72 17.11 -36.85
N LEU A 458 3.15 16.14 -36.07
CA LEU A 458 2.78 14.73 -36.23
C LEU A 458 1.62 14.34 -35.32
N ASN A 459 1.64 14.82 -34.06
CA ASN A 459 0.63 14.53 -33.08
C ASN A 459 0.63 15.59 -31.96
N THR A 460 -0.46 15.68 -31.21
CA THR A 460 -0.61 16.58 -30.08
C THR A 460 -1.41 15.88 -28.97
N ILE A 461 -0.95 15.99 -27.74
CA ILE A 461 -1.70 15.57 -26.55
C ILE A 461 -1.96 16.75 -25.63
N ALA A 462 -3.13 16.77 -25.04
CA ALA A 462 -3.48 17.78 -24.04
C ALA A 462 -2.85 17.40 -22.69
N ALA A 463 -2.03 18.29 -22.14
CA ALA A 463 -1.63 18.21 -20.74
C ALA A 463 -2.81 18.68 -19.89
N LYS A 464 -3.43 17.76 -19.17
CA LYS A 464 -4.54 18.06 -18.26
C LYS A 464 -4.00 18.64 -16.97
N VAL A 465 -4.85 19.45 -16.30
CA VAL A 465 -4.54 19.86 -14.93
C VAL A 465 -4.78 18.66 -14.02
N GLU A 466 -3.74 17.88 -13.81
CA GLU A 466 -3.74 16.70 -12.94
C GLU A 466 -2.46 16.71 -12.13
N THR A 467 -2.64 16.66 -10.81
CA THR A 467 -1.53 16.60 -9.85
C THR A 467 -1.03 15.17 -9.61
N ASP A 468 -1.83 14.17 -10.00
CA ASP A 468 -1.64 12.77 -9.67
C ASP A 468 -1.00 11.93 -10.80
N GLY A 469 -0.44 12.60 -11.79
CA GLY A 469 0.23 11.96 -12.92
C GLY A 469 -0.69 11.67 -14.10
N GLN A 470 -0.15 11.82 -15.28
CA GLN A 470 -0.78 11.56 -16.57
C GLN A 470 0.22 10.81 -17.46
N SER A 471 -0.29 9.91 -18.30
CA SER A 471 0.52 9.28 -19.34
C SER A 471 0.20 9.91 -20.68
N GLY A 472 1.25 10.22 -21.47
CA GLY A 472 1.16 10.59 -22.87
C GLY A 472 1.85 9.55 -23.75
N SER A 473 1.34 9.31 -24.95
CA SER A 473 1.94 8.35 -25.87
C SER A 473 1.87 8.87 -27.31
N PHE A 474 2.99 8.77 -28.01
CA PHE A 474 3.11 9.11 -29.43
C PHE A 474 3.67 7.91 -30.19
N GLU A 475 3.14 7.65 -31.37
CA GLU A 475 3.70 6.73 -32.34
C GLU A 475 4.31 7.53 -33.48
N TYR A 476 5.55 7.18 -33.86
CA TYR A 476 6.24 7.70 -35.02
C TYR A 476 6.52 6.56 -35.99
N THR A 477 6.13 6.71 -37.25
CA THR A 477 6.23 5.65 -38.28
C THR A 477 7.22 5.99 -39.41
N GLY A 478 8.05 7.04 -39.23
CA GLY A 478 9.02 7.49 -40.23
C GLY A 478 10.39 6.84 -40.10
N GLU A 479 11.34 7.41 -40.86
CA GLU A 479 12.76 7.03 -40.85
C GLU A 479 13.47 7.60 -39.61
N ALA A 480 14.71 7.13 -39.36
CA ALA A 480 15.55 7.64 -38.28
C ALA A 480 15.71 9.18 -38.37
N THR A 481 15.40 9.87 -37.27
CA THR A 481 15.40 11.34 -37.20
C THR A 481 15.38 11.84 -35.75
N THR A 482 15.55 13.15 -35.62
CA THR A 482 15.26 13.83 -34.33
C THR A 482 13.83 14.33 -34.32
N LEU A 483 13.03 13.89 -33.36
CA LEU A 483 11.68 14.39 -33.10
C LEU A 483 11.74 15.50 -32.05
N THR A 484 10.78 16.41 -32.11
CA THR A 484 10.69 17.51 -31.14
C THR A 484 9.36 17.50 -30.42
N LEU A 485 9.41 17.44 -29.09
CA LEU A 485 8.29 17.78 -28.24
C LEU A 485 8.33 19.26 -27.91
N SER A 486 7.23 19.98 -28.16
CA SER A 486 7.08 21.39 -27.83
C SER A 486 5.97 21.56 -26.79
N PHE A 487 6.21 22.43 -25.80
CA PHE A 487 5.30 22.64 -24.69
C PHE A 487 4.61 24.00 -24.81
N SER A 488 3.27 24.04 -24.66
CA SER A 488 2.50 25.30 -24.70
C SER A 488 2.13 25.84 -23.31
N GLY A 489 2.45 25.10 -22.25
CA GLY A 489 2.23 25.45 -20.84
C GLY A 489 3.20 24.74 -19.92
N THR A 490 3.17 25.08 -18.63
CA THR A 490 4.04 24.42 -17.64
C THR A 490 3.65 22.96 -17.48
N THR A 491 4.58 22.07 -17.77
CA THR A 491 4.43 20.62 -17.72
C THR A 491 5.64 20.03 -17.04
N TYR A 492 5.41 19.08 -16.16
CA TYR A 492 6.44 18.31 -15.47
C TYR A 492 6.50 16.92 -16.11
N ILE A 493 7.67 16.52 -16.56
CA ILE A 493 7.91 15.21 -17.16
C ILE A 493 8.68 14.34 -16.15
N HIS A 494 8.07 13.24 -15.74
CA HIS A 494 8.67 12.30 -14.78
C HIS A 494 9.60 11.32 -15.47
N ASN A 495 9.18 10.83 -16.62
CA ASN A 495 9.96 9.90 -17.42
C ASN A 495 9.65 10.05 -18.91
N VAL A 496 10.62 9.68 -19.73
CA VAL A 496 10.47 9.51 -21.18
C VAL A 496 10.95 8.10 -21.55
N THR A 497 10.13 7.35 -22.23
CA THR A 497 10.52 6.06 -22.79
C THR A 497 10.43 6.15 -24.31
N ILE A 498 11.53 5.82 -24.99
CA ILE A 498 11.60 5.68 -26.46
C ILE A 498 11.83 4.21 -26.77
N ILE A 499 10.95 3.63 -27.58
CA ILE A 499 11.04 2.26 -28.05
C ILE A 499 11.20 2.31 -29.55
N ASN A 500 12.43 2.07 -30.03
CA ASN A 500 12.76 2.11 -31.45
C ASN A 500 12.56 0.73 -32.09
N ASP A 501 12.07 0.74 -33.33
CA ASP A 501 11.96 -0.45 -34.22
C ASP A 501 11.44 -1.72 -33.54
N VAL A 502 10.37 -1.55 -32.81
CA VAL A 502 9.69 -2.60 -32.04
C VAL A 502 9.18 -3.76 -32.92
N ASN A 503 9.20 -3.63 -34.25
CA ASN A 503 8.54 -4.56 -35.17
C ASN A 503 9.47 -5.59 -35.80
N SER A 504 10.80 -5.41 -35.80
CA SER A 504 11.67 -6.27 -36.58
C SER A 504 11.84 -7.68 -36.01
N ASP A 505 11.88 -7.79 -34.65
CA ASP A 505 12.11 -9.07 -33.96
C ASP A 505 10.85 -9.63 -33.25
N ILE A 506 9.87 -8.77 -33.00
CA ILE A 506 8.64 -9.16 -32.28
C ILE A 506 7.53 -9.43 -33.29
N LYS A 507 7.27 -10.68 -33.55
CA LYS A 507 6.21 -11.13 -34.45
C LYS A 507 5.49 -12.34 -33.88
N LYS A 508 4.27 -12.51 -34.35
CA LYS A 508 3.51 -13.70 -34.03
C LYS A 508 4.16 -14.93 -34.63
N GLY A 509 4.47 -15.92 -33.81
CA GLY A 509 5.00 -17.20 -34.24
C GLY A 509 3.96 -18.03 -35.01
N ASP A 510 4.43 -19.10 -35.67
CA ASP A 510 3.58 -20.05 -36.38
C ASP A 510 2.61 -20.75 -35.42
N ASN A 511 2.94 -20.84 -34.14
CA ASN A 511 2.07 -21.31 -33.06
C ASN A 511 0.91 -20.36 -32.70
N GLY A 512 0.88 -19.17 -33.28
CA GLY A 512 -0.18 -18.18 -33.10
C GLY A 512 0.00 -17.22 -31.92
N TYR A 513 1.15 -17.28 -31.22
CA TYR A 513 1.44 -16.41 -30.08
C TYR A 513 2.55 -15.40 -30.39
N PHE A 514 2.45 -14.25 -29.76
CA PHE A 514 3.60 -13.41 -29.47
C PHE A 514 4.31 -13.98 -28.24
N MET A 515 5.58 -14.31 -28.40
CA MET A 515 6.38 -14.92 -27.33
C MET A 515 7.18 -13.84 -26.62
N VAL A 516 6.98 -13.71 -25.30
CA VAL A 516 7.79 -12.82 -24.46
C VAL A 516 9.08 -13.53 -24.07
N LYS A 517 10.18 -12.80 -24.02
CA LYS A 517 11.46 -13.32 -23.49
C LYS A 517 11.35 -13.47 -21.98
N ALA A 518 11.77 -14.61 -21.45
CA ALA A 518 11.65 -14.91 -20.02
C ALA A 518 12.34 -13.86 -19.14
N GLY A 519 11.59 -13.28 -18.18
CA GLY A 519 12.09 -12.26 -17.25
C GLY A 519 12.39 -10.88 -17.83
N ASP A 520 12.20 -10.67 -19.14
CA ASP A 520 12.48 -9.40 -19.80
C ASP A 520 11.25 -8.47 -19.78
N ALA A 521 11.24 -7.54 -18.84
CA ALA A 521 10.16 -6.57 -18.68
C ALA A 521 10.02 -5.62 -19.88
N ASN A 522 11.14 -5.21 -20.49
CA ASN A 522 11.12 -4.33 -21.65
C ASN A 522 10.53 -5.04 -22.88
N ASN A 523 10.90 -6.30 -23.08
CA ASN A 523 10.32 -7.11 -24.13
C ASN A 523 8.83 -7.36 -23.89
N LEU A 524 8.39 -7.61 -22.66
CA LEU A 524 6.96 -7.73 -22.31
C LEU A 524 6.18 -6.46 -22.71
N LEU A 525 6.69 -5.28 -22.35
CA LEU A 525 6.04 -4.02 -22.68
C LEU A 525 5.96 -3.81 -24.19
N ALA A 526 7.06 -4.07 -24.92
CA ALA A 526 7.09 -3.97 -26.38
C ALA A 526 6.11 -4.95 -27.04
N VAL A 527 6.03 -6.21 -26.56
CA VAL A 527 5.08 -7.21 -27.07
C VAL A 527 3.63 -6.76 -26.84
N ILE A 528 3.31 -6.19 -25.67
CA ILE A 528 1.96 -5.67 -25.38
C ILE A 528 1.64 -4.50 -26.33
N GLU A 529 2.56 -3.58 -26.59
CA GLU A 529 2.34 -2.46 -27.50
C GLU A 529 2.09 -2.93 -28.94
N ILE A 530 2.86 -3.89 -29.43
CA ILE A 530 2.66 -4.50 -30.76
C ILE A 530 1.33 -5.26 -30.81
N ALA A 531 1.04 -6.03 -29.78
CA ALA A 531 -0.24 -6.73 -29.70
C ALA A 531 -1.42 -5.75 -29.73
N ASN A 532 -1.32 -4.63 -29.05
CA ASN A 532 -2.33 -3.55 -29.10
C ASN A 532 -2.50 -3.01 -30.53
N SER A 533 -1.40 -2.72 -31.23
CA SER A 533 -1.44 -2.16 -32.58
C SER A 533 -2.00 -3.13 -33.63
N GLN A 534 -1.83 -4.44 -33.40
CA GLN A 534 -2.27 -5.50 -34.30
C GLN A 534 -3.61 -6.14 -33.89
N ALA A 535 -4.18 -5.72 -32.78
CA ALA A 535 -5.46 -6.23 -32.30
C ALA A 535 -6.61 -5.84 -33.23
N THR A 536 -7.52 -6.80 -33.48
CA THR A 536 -8.72 -6.59 -34.31
C THR A 536 -9.96 -7.08 -33.60
N ASP A 537 -11.13 -6.70 -34.10
CA ASP A 537 -12.41 -7.20 -33.60
C ASP A 537 -12.71 -8.62 -34.10
N GLU A 538 -12.06 -9.07 -35.18
CA GLU A 538 -12.33 -10.33 -35.86
C GLU A 538 -11.47 -11.49 -35.37
N SER A 539 -10.29 -11.19 -34.82
CA SER A 539 -9.32 -12.22 -34.43
C SER A 539 -8.70 -11.94 -33.08
N ARG A 540 -8.35 -13.02 -32.39
CA ARG A 540 -7.69 -12.94 -31.09
C ARG A 540 -6.19 -12.84 -31.21
N THR A 541 -5.61 -11.85 -30.54
CA THR A 541 -4.18 -11.71 -30.37
C THR A 541 -3.75 -12.36 -29.06
N LYS A 542 -2.83 -13.33 -29.14
CA LYS A 542 -2.36 -14.12 -28.01
C LYS A 542 -0.92 -13.77 -27.67
N ILE A 543 -0.66 -13.49 -26.40
CA ILE A 543 0.67 -13.25 -25.85
C ILE A 543 0.98 -14.37 -24.88
N PHE A 544 2.10 -15.04 -25.04
CA PHE A 544 2.59 -16.02 -24.06
C PHE A 544 3.76 -15.43 -23.28
N VAL A 545 3.65 -15.53 -21.95
CA VAL A 545 4.61 -14.97 -20.99
C VAL A 545 5.19 -16.13 -20.16
N PRO A 546 6.45 -16.54 -20.42
CA PRO A 546 7.10 -17.60 -19.67
C PRO A 546 7.20 -17.28 -18.16
N ASN A 547 7.52 -18.31 -17.36
CA ASN A 547 7.86 -18.08 -15.96
C ASN A 547 9.04 -17.11 -15.85
N GLY A 548 8.94 -16.19 -14.89
CA GLY A 548 9.89 -15.11 -14.65
C GLY A 548 9.23 -13.95 -13.92
N THR A 549 10.05 -13.08 -13.35
CA THR A 549 9.59 -11.82 -12.80
C THR A 549 9.87 -10.70 -13.79
N TYR A 550 8.81 -10.07 -14.24
CA TYR A 550 8.83 -8.94 -15.17
C TYR A 550 8.65 -7.67 -14.33
N ASP A 551 9.77 -7.13 -13.84
CA ASP A 551 9.76 -5.95 -12.98
C ASP A 551 9.69 -4.68 -13.83
N LEU A 552 8.52 -4.04 -13.83
CA LEU A 552 8.25 -2.80 -14.57
C LEU A 552 8.77 -1.56 -13.84
N GLY A 553 9.46 -1.73 -12.71
CA GLY A 553 9.92 -0.62 -11.88
C GLY A 553 8.75 0.27 -11.45
N GLU A 554 8.90 1.57 -11.60
CA GLU A 554 7.84 2.55 -11.30
C GLU A 554 6.80 2.70 -12.43
N THR A 555 6.94 1.96 -13.54
CA THR A 555 5.99 2.05 -14.66
C THR A 555 4.60 1.63 -14.22
N CYS A 556 3.66 2.54 -14.36
CA CYS A 556 2.26 2.35 -14.06
C CYS A 556 1.41 2.37 -15.32
N LEU A 557 0.20 1.86 -15.20
CA LEU A 557 -0.83 1.94 -16.24
C LEU A 557 -0.38 1.32 -17.58
N THR A 558 0.35 0.18 -17.53
CA THR A 558 0.68 -0.58 -18.74
C THR A 558 -0.61 -0.90 -19.49
N LYS A 559 -0.79 -0.31 -20.67
CA LYS A 559 -2.07 -0.33 -21.38
C LYS A 559 -2.26 -1.62 -22.16
N VAL A 560 -3.38 -2.28 -21.94
CA VAL A 560 -3.95 -3.30 -22.84
C VAL A 560 -5.17 -2.65 -23.49
N SER A 561 -5.00 -2.06 -24.67
CA SER A 561 -6.02 -1.22 -25.33
C SER A 561 -6.66 -1.90 -26.54
N GLY A 562 -6.03 -2.92 -27.09
CA GLY A 562 -6.59 -3.69 -28.20
C GLY A 562 -7.73 -4.60 -27.77
N ASN A 563 -8.71 -4.80 -28.63
CA ASN A 563 -9.77 -5.79 -28.43
C ASN A 563 -9.25 -7.22 -28.66
N ASN A 564 -9.88 -8.20 -28.02
CA ASN A 564 -9.55 -9.63 -28.18
C ASN A 564 -8.07 -9.96 -27.89
N ILE A 565 -7.47 -9.35 -26.87
CA ILE A 565 -6.10 -9.68 -26.42
C ILE A 565 -6.17 -10.73 -25.30
N SER A 566 -5.32 -11.77 -25.43
CA SER A 566 -5.05 -12.73 -24.37
C SER A 566 -3.62 -12.59 -23.88
N ILE A 567 -3.42 -12.53 -22.55
CA ILE A 567 -2.12 -12.61 -21.91
C ILE A 567 -2.11 -13.91 -21.09
N ILE A 568 -1.29 -14.85 -21.52
CA ILE A 568 -1.23 -16.21 -20.99
C ILE A 568 0.13 -16.44 -20.36
N GLY A 569 0.15 -16.60 -19.04
CA GLY A 569 1.35 -17.02 -18.33
C GLY A 569 1.61 -18.52 -18.45
N GLU A 570 2.82 -18.92 -18.19
CA GLU A 570 3.17 -20.33 -18.09
C GLU A 570 2.57 -20.97 -16.83
N SER A 571 2.63 -20.25 -15.71
CA SER A 571 1.98 -20.64 -14.45
C SER A 571 1.62 -19.43 -13.58
N MET A 572 0.53 -19.55 -12.83
CA MET A 572 0.03 -18.46 -11.98
C MET A 572 1.08 -17.90 -11.02
N LYS A 573 1.90 -18.77 -10.41
CA LYS A 573 2.90 -18.37 -9.40
C LYS A 573 4.29 -18.12 -9.99
N GLY A 574 4.58 -18.62 -11.16
CA GLY A 574 5.87 -18.49 -11.83
C GLY A 574 5.95 -17.27 -12.74
N THR A 575 4.84 -16.87 -13.37
CA THR A 575 4.80 -15.69 -14.24
C THR A 575 4.32 -14.48 -13.44
N ILE A 576 5.25 -13.56 -13.11
CA ILE A 576 4.97 -12.43 -12.24
C ILE A 576 5.22 -11.11 -12.99
N ILE A 577 4.18 -10.35 -13.24
CA ILE A 577 4.26 -8.98 -13.77
C ILE A 577 4.10 -8.03 -12.59
N LYS A 578 5.15 -7.26 -12.31
CA LYS A 578 5.26 -6.46 -11.09
C LYS A 578 5.63 -5.03 -11.42
N ASN A 579 4.95 -4.06 -10.78
CA ASN A 579 5.46 -2.69 -10.67
C ASN A 579 5.64 -2.30 -9.20
N ALA A 580 6.35 -1.21 -8.96
CA ALA A 580 6.64 -0.67 -7.65
C ALA A 580 6.56 0.87 -7.68
N PRO A 581 5.35 1.45 -7.76
CA PRO A 581 5.17 2.89 -7.74
C PRO A 581 5.73 3.50 -6.46
N ASP A 582 6.28 4.72 -6.56
CA ASP A 582 6.63 5.50 -5.38
C ASP A 582 5.36 5.79 -4.55
N VAL A 583 5.51 5.80 -3.22
CA VAL A 583 4.44 6.11 -2.26
C VAL A 583 3.84 7.50 -2.49
N ALA A 584 4.64 8.45 -2.93
CA ALA A 584 4.18 9.81 -3.27
C ALA A 584 3.19 9.84 -4.44
N ASN A 585 3.20 8.80 -5.27
CA ASN A 585 2.32 8.65 -6.44
C ASN A 585 1.14 7.70 -6.19
N GLU A 586 0.89 7.33 -4.92
CA GLU A 586 -0.24 6.46 -4.60
C GLU A 586 -1.56 6.99 -5.17
N GLY A 587 -2.43 6.12 -5.63
CA GLY A 587 -3.72 6.53 -6.16
C GLY A 587 -4.45 5.40 -6.90
N ILE A 588 -5.77 5.38 -6.78
CA ILE A 588 -6.60 4.36 -7.42
C ILE A 588 -6.60 4.46 -8.96
N GLY A 589 -6.30 5.62 -9.51
CA GLY A 589 -6.31 5.86 -10.97
C GLY A 589 -4.93 5.90 -11.60
N THR A 590 -3.85 5.86 -10.83
CA THR A 590 -2.49 6.20 -11.25
C THR A 590 -1.48 5.07 -11.09
N THR A 591 -1.72 4.12 -10.19
CA THR A 591 -0.73 3.12 -9.77
C THR A 591 -0.88 1.75 -10.43
N ALA A 592 -1.89 1.54 -11.26
CA ALA A 592 -2.19 0.19 -11.76
C ALA A 592 -1.00 -0.44 -12.52
N THR A 593 -0.69 -1.70 -12.19
CA THR A 593 0.27 -2.50 -12.95
C THR A 593 -0.20 -2.65 -14.40
N ILE A 594 -1.49 -2.99 -14.59
CA ILE A 594 -2.13 -3.05 -15.92
C ILE A 594 -3.38 -2.17 -15.93
N LEU A 595 -3.52 -1.37 -16.99
CA LEU A 595 -4.73 -0.65 -17.36
C LEU A 595 -5.35 -1.35 -18.58
N ASN A 596 -6.43 -2.08 -18.36
CA ASN A 596 -7.20 -2.68 -19.45
C ASN A 596 -8.24 -1.70 -20.01
N LEU A 597 -8.18 -1.45 -21.30
CA LEU A 597 -9.11 -0.62 -22.07
C LEU A 597 -9.84 -1.44 -23.14
N GLY A 598 -9.34 -2.66 -23.41
CA GLY A 598 -9.81 -3.53 -24.48
C GLY A 598 -11.09 -4.27 -24.14
N LYS A 599 -11.78 -4.73 -25.16
CA LYS A 599 -12.94 -5.61 -25.07
C LYS A 599 -12.52 -7.06 -25.23
N ASN A 600 -13.17 -7.98 -24.50
CA ASN A 600 -12.88 -9.42 -24.52
C ASN A 600 -11.43 -9.76 -24.15
N THR A 601 -10.84 -9.04 -23.24
CA THR A 601 -9.52 -9.32 -22.69
C THR A 601 -9.54 -10.62 -21.88
N TYR A 602 -8.54 -11.46 -22.06
CA TYR A 602 -8.40 -12.74 -21.35
C TYR A 602 -7.04 -12.81 -20.66
N LEU A 603 -7.05 -13.02 -19.37
CA LEU A 603 -5.85 -13.21 -18.56
C LEU A 603 -5.88 -14.60 -17.94
N GLN A 604 -4.80 -15.38 -18.08
CA GLN A 604 -4.69 -16.69 -17.47
C GLN A 604 -3.29 -17.02 -16.98
N ASP A 605 -3.19 -17.74 -15.87
CA ASP A 605 -1.95 -18.32 -15.31
C ASP A 605 -0.86 -17.26 -15.03
N ILE A 606 -1.24 -16.06 -14.55
CA ILE A 606 -0.30 -14.97 -14.23
C ILE A 606 -0.50 -14.42 -12.82
N THR A 607 0.55 -13.87 -12.26
CA THR A 607 0.49 -12.97 -11.09
C THR A 607 0.67 -11.53 -11.54
N LEU A 608 -0.24 -10.65 -11.13
CA LEU A 608 -0.04 -9.21 -11.16
C LEU A 608 0.30 -8.74 -9.74
N GLN A 609 1.40 -8.03 -9.60
CA GLN A 609 1.84 -7.51 -8.30
C GLN A 609 2.05 -6.00 -8.37
N ASN A 610 1.41 -5.28 -7.48
CA ASN A 610 1.75 -3.89 -7.21
C ASN A 610 2.49 -3.83 -5.89
N ALA A 611 3.77 -3.51 -5.96
CA ALA A 611 4.70 -3.51 -4.84
C ALA A 611 4.93 -2.12 -4.23
N LEU A 612 3.97 -1.19 -4.40
CA LEU A 612 3.96 0.05 -3.64
C LEU A 612 4.11 -0.26 -2.14
N ASP A 613 4.97 0.47 -1.44
CA ASP A 613 5.17 0.27 0.00
C ASP A 613 3.96 0.77 0.79
N TYR A 614 2.98 -0.11 0.94
CA TYR A 614 1.74 0.15 1.66
C TYR A 614 1.97 0.61 3.10
N TYR A 615 2.97 0.03 3.77
CA TYR A 615 3.23 0.36 5.18
C TYR A 615 3.92 1.72 5.35
N ALA A 616 4.67 2.17 4.37
CA ALA A 616 5.22 3.52 4.32
C ALA A 616 4.19 4.56 3.87
N ALA A 617 3.21 4.16 3.05
CA ALA A 617 2.17 5.04 2.53
C ALA A 617 1.17 5.52 3.60
N GLY A 618 1.13 4.87 4.77
CA GLY A 618 0.23 5.25 5.85
C GLY A 618 -1.25 4.98 5.56
N SER A 619 -2.10 5.99 5.58
CA SER A 619 -3.56 5.83 5.47
C SER A 619 -4.10 5.72 4.04
N ALA A 620 -3.27 5.93 3.03
CA ALA A 620 -3.67 6.03 1.63
C ALA A 620 -2.70 5.29 0.70
N GLY A 621 -2.47 4.01 0.95
CA GLY A 621 -1.60 3.17 0.13
C GLY A 621 -2.37 2.47 -1.00
N ARG A 622 -3.05 3.23 -1.88
CA ARG A 622 -3.82 2.68 -2.99
C ARG A 622 -2.89 2.18 -4.09
N ALA A 623 -2.91 0.88 -4.33
CA ALA A 623 -1.97 0.19 -5.20
C ALA A 623 -2.70 -0.85 -6.06
N VAL A 624 -3.17 -0.43 -7.21
CA VAL A 624 -4.00 -1.25 -8.10
C VAL A 624 -3.12 -2.24 -8.89
N CYS A 625 -3.49 -3.52 -8.93
CA CYS A 625 -2.88 -4.47 -9.87
C CYS A 625 -3.52 -4.37 -11.25
N LEU A 626 -4.85 -4.43 -11.30
CA LEU A 626 -5.61 -4.29 -12.54
C LEU A 626 -6.66 -3.20 -12.41
N GLN A 627 -6.49 -2.12 -13.15
CA GLN A 627 -7.57 -1.18 -13.43
C GLN A 627 -8.27 -1.61 -14.71
N ASP A 628 -9.50 -2.09 -14.59
CA ASP A 628 -10.25 -2.62 -15.71
C ASP A 628 -11.33 -1.64 -16.18
N LYS A 629 -11.00 -0.89 -17.22
CA LYS A 629 -11.92 -0.03 -17.97
C LYS A 629 -12.45 -0.70 -19.25
N GLY A 630 -12.11 -1.98 -19.42
CA GLY A 630 -12.51 -2.78 -20.56
C GLY A 630 -13.94 -3.27 -20.48
N SER A 631 -14.24 -4.25 -21.29
CA SER A 631 -15.55 -4.90 -21.37
C SER A 631 -15.39 -6.39 -21.63
N ARG A 632 -16.15 -7.22 -20.89
CA ARG A 632 -16.13 -8.69 -21.00
C ARG A 632 -14.72 -9.25 -20.75
N THR A 633 -14.06 -8.78 -19.71
CA THR A 633 -12.77 -9.32 -19.27
C THR A 633 -12.97 -10.65 -18.55
N ILE A 634 -12.14 -11.65 -18.88
CA ILE A 634 -12.07 -12.94 -18.20
C ILE A 634 -10.70 -13.07 -17.53
N CYS A 635 -10.69 -13.33 -16.23
CA CYS A 635 -9.50 -13.67 -15.47
C CYS A 635 -9.63 -15.10 -14.92
N LYS A 636 -8.78 -16.01 -15.40
CA LYS A 636 -8.76 -17.41 -14.99
C LYS A 636 -7.41 -17.77 -14.38
N ASN A 637 -7.44 -18.30 -13.14
CA ASN A 637 -6.20 -18.64 -12.45
C ASN A 637 -5.20 -17.49 -12.42
N VAL A 638 -5.70 -16.28 -12.09
CA VAL A 638 -4.91 -15.04 -11.97
C VAL A 638 -4.72 -14.73 -10.51
N ARG A 639 -3.48 -14.42 -10.11
CA ARG A 639 -3.19 -13.98 -8.76
C ARG A 639 -2.88 -12.49 -8.73
N MET A 640 -3.48 -11.77 -7.79
CA MET A 640 -3.19 -10.37 -7.55
C MET A 640 -2.60 -10.16 -6.15
N LEU A 641 -1.43 -9.56 -6.09
CA LEU A 641 -0.70 -9.28 -4.86
C LEU A 641 -0.57 -7.79 -4.67
N SER A 642 -1.36 -7.25 -3.75
CA SER A 642 -1.30 -5.86 -3.33
C SER A 642 -2.01 -5.70 -1.99
N TYR A 643 -2.32 -4.46 -1.61
CA TYR A 643 -2.93 -4.12 -0.33
C TYR A 643 -4.26 -3.39 -0.51
N GLN A 644 -4.28 -2.08 -0.75
CA GLN A 644 -5.51 -1.31 -0.92
C GLN A 644 -5.88 -1.18 -2.39
N ASP A 645 -7.17 -1.33 -2.73
CA ASP A 645 -7.73 -1.17 -4.08
C ASP A 645 -7.11 -2.12 -5.14
N THR A 646 -6.73 -3.33 -4.76
CA THR A 646 -5.99 -4.29 -5.61
C THR A 646 -6.61 -4.53 -6.99
N TYR A 647 -7.91 -4.75 -7.05
CA TYR A 647 -8.69 -4.85 -8.30
C TYR A 647 -9.68 -3.72 -8.39
N TYR A 648 -9.54 -2.89 -9.41
CA TYR A 648 -10.42 -1.77 -9.68
C TYR A 648 -11.19 -1.98 -10.99
N SER A 649 -12.44 -2.46 -10.92
CA SER A 649 -13.34 -2.57 -12.06
C SER A 649 -13.94 -1.19 -12.39
N ASN A 650 -13.26 -0.45 -13.25
CA ASN A 650 -13.58 0.97 -13.52
C ASN A 650 -14.43 1.15 -14.79
N ALA A 651 -15.49 0.36 -14.91
CA ALA A 651 -16.47 0.47 -16.00
C ALA A 651 -17.81 -0.14 -15.61
N ALA A 652 -18.90 0.39 -16.16
CA ALA A 652 -20.25 -0.18 -16.05
C ALA A 652 -20.41 -1.36 -17.03
N SER A 653 -19.60 -2.41 -16.92
CA SER A 653 -19.50 -3.51 -17.86
C SER A 653 -19.65 -4.88 -17.17
N GLN A 654 -19.24 -5.95 -17.83
CA GLN A 654 -19.31 -7.31 -17.36
C GLN A 654 -17.89 -7.88 -17.23
N PHE A 655 -17.59 -8.52 -16.08
CA PHE A 655 -16.28 -9.09 -15.77
C PHE A 655 -16.44 -10.45 -15.11
N TYR A 656 -15.59 -11.41 -15.46
CA TYR A 656 -15.63 -12.75 -14.92
C TYR A 656 -14.28 -13.22 -14.39
N TRP A 657 -14.30 -13.76 -13.20
CA TRP A 657 -13.15 -14.31 -12.50
C TRP A 657 -13.39 -15.77 -12.17
N GLU A 658 -12.42 -16.63 -12.42
CA GLU A 658 -12.50 -18.04 -12.10
C GLU A 658 -11.20 -18.56 -11.48
N THR A 659 -11.32 -19.30 -10.35
CA THR A 659 -10.20 -19.99 -9.68
C THR A 659 -8.98 -19.09 -9.43
N SER A 660 -9.22 -17.80 -9.24
CA SER A 660 -8.20 -16.77 -9.07
C SER A 660 -7.95 -16.46 -7.60
N GLU A 661 -6.83 -15.81 -7.30
CA GLU A 661 -6.39 -15.47 -5.95
C GLU A 661 -6.19 -13.96 -5.85
N ILE A 662 -6.90 -13.27 -4.95
CA ILE A 662 -6.83 -11.81 -4.81
C ILE A 662 -6.52 -11.46 -3.36
N HIS A 663 -5.42 -10.74 -3.17
CA HIS A 663 -4.92 -10.29 -1.87
C HIS A 663 -5.14 -8.80 -1.68
N GLY A 664 -5.46 -8.39 -0.44
CA GLY A 664 -5.52 -6.98 -0.11
C GLY A 664 -6.00 -6.67 1.29
N THR A 665 -6.14 -5.37 1.58
CA THR A 665 -6.50 -4.87 2.91
C THR A 665 -7.83 -4.11 2.91
N VAL A 666 -7.87 -2.94 2.28
CA VAL A 666 -9.03 -2.06 2.29
C VAL A 666 -9.57 -1.92 0.89
N ASP A 667 -10.88 -2.20 0.74
CA ASP A 667 -11.59 -2.05 -0.52
C ASP A 667 -10.87 -2.74 -1.69
N PHE A 668 -10.20 -3.87 -1.40
CA PHE A 668 -9.25 -4.44 -2.34
C PHE A 668 -9.91 -5.04 -3.61
N ILE A 669 -11.23 -5.10 -3.64
CA ILE A 669 -12.04 -5.25 -4.86
C ILE A 669 -13.03 -4.09 -4.87
N CYS A 670 -12.84 -3.15 -5.77
CA CYS A 670 -13.63 -1.92 -5.78
C CYS A 670 -14.04 -1.51 -7.21
N GLY A 671 -15.06 -0.64 -7.31
CA GLY A 671 -15.53 -0.10 -8.57
C GLY A 671 -16.89 -0.57 -9.02
N GLY A 672 -17.13 -0.57 -10.32
CA GLY A 672 -18.44 -0.78 -10.97
C GLY A 672 -18.55 -2.09 -11.73
N GLY A 673 -19.61 -2.19 -12.51
CA GLY A 673 -19.90 -3.34 -13.35
C GLY A 673 -20.72 -4.44 -12.66
N ASP A 674 -21.12 -5.43 -13.45
CA ASP A 674 -21.55 -6.74 -12.97
C ASP A 674 -20.33 -7.67 -13.01
N VAL A 675 -19.80 -8.04 -11.86
CA VAL A 675 -18.58 -8.85 -11.73
C VAL A 675 -18.90 -10.17 -11.03
N TYR A 676 -18.57 -11.28 -11.66
CA TYR A 676 -18.81 -12.60 -11.13
C TYR A 676 -17.50 -13.30 -10.77
N PHE A 677 -17.32 -13.57 -9.48
CA PHE A 677 -16.17 -14.30 -8.94
C PHE A 677 -16.57 -15.73 -8.66
N ASN A 678 -16.05 -16.68 -9.46
CA ASN A 678 -16.33 -18.10 -9.36
C ASN A 678 -15.16 -18.84 -8.72
N LYS A 679 -15.38 -19.38 -7.52
CA LYS A 679 -14.39 -20.22 -6.79
C LYS A 679 -13.03 -19.56 -6.61
N CYS A 680 -13.02 -18.27 -6.34
CA CYS A 680 -11.80 -17.51 -6.09
C CYS A 680 -11.36 -17.60 -4.61
N LEU A 681 -10.05 -17.49 -4.38
CA LEU A 681 -9.46 -17.31 -3.05
C LEU A 681 -9.27 -15.81 -2.78
N LEU A 682 -9.86 -15.33 -1.70
CA LEU A 682 -9.86 -13.92 -1.30
C LEU A 682 -9.10 -13.79 0.02
N VAL A 683 -7.94 -13.15 -0.02
CA VAL A 683 -7.01 -13.11 1.12
C VAL A 683 -6.94 -11.69 1.70
N GLY A 684 -7.41 -11.56 2.93
CA GLY A 684 -7.26 -10.32 3.69
C GLY A 684 -5.88 -10.22 4.33
N GLU A 685 -5.05 -9.32 3.86
CA GLU A 685 -3.69 -9.10 4.36
C GLU A 685 -3.68 -8.24 5.62
N SER A 686 -2.63 -8.41 6.45
CA SER A 686 -2.45 -7.57 7.63
C SER A 686 -2.21 -6.10 7.26
N ARG A 687 -2.79 -5.19 8.03
CA ARG A 687 -2.55 -3.75 7.89
C ARG A 687 -1.31 -3.26 8.63
N SER A 688 -0.53 -4.16 9.20
CA SER A 688 0.73 -3.87 9.88
C SER A 688 1.83 -4.83 9.43
N ALA A 689 3.01 -4.30 9.17
CA ALA A 689 4.22 -5.09 8.89
C ALA A 689 4.66 -5.94 10.10
N SER A 690 4.30 -5.53 11.32
CA SER A 690 4.70 -6.22 12.56
C SER A 690 3.84 -7.43 12.94
N GLY A 691 2.82 -7.76 12.15
CA GLY A 691 1.99 -8.94 12.39
C GLY A 691 0.51 -8.72 12.15
N LYS A 692 -0.32 -9.63 12.66
CA LYS A 692 -1.77 -9.66 12.44
C LYS A 692 -2.44 -8.44 13.04
N SER A 693 -2.95 -7.52 12.21
CA SER A 693 -3.51 -6.24 12.63
C SER A 693 -4.52 -5.68 11.66
N GLY A 694 -5.41 -4.84 12.19
CA GLY A 694 -6.37 -4.00 11.50
C GLY A 694 -7.58 -4.75 10.94
N ASP A 695 -8.53 -3.98 10.45
CA ASP A 695 -9.75 -4.48 9.83
C ASP A 695 -9.62 -4.45 8.31
N VAL A 696 -9.88 -5.58 7.68
CA VAL A 696 -9.96 -5.72 6.23
C VAL A 696 -11.38 -5.40 5.77
N THR A 697 -11.49 -4.72 4.65
CA THR A 697 -12.73 -4.59 3.88
C THR A 697 -12.50 -5.16 2.50
N LEU A 698 -13.18 -6.25 2.15
CA LEU A 698 -12.98 -6.90 0.87
C LEU A 698 -13.44 -6.03 -0.27
N THR A 699 -14.68 -5.54 -0.22
CA THR A 699 -15.29 -4.87 -1.37
C THR A 699 -15.77 -3.46 -1.09
N ALA A 700 -15.66 -2.61 -2.12
CA ALA A 700 -16.30 -1.30 -2.18
C ALA A 700 -17.02 -1.13 -3.53
N PRO A 701 -18.23 -1.68 -3.71
CA PRO A 701 -18.95 -1.56 -4.97
C PRO A 701 -19.42 -0.13 -5.24
N TYR A 702 -19.19 0.30 -6.49
CA TYR A 702 -19.74 1.51 -7.12
C TYR A 702 -20.64 1.08 -8.30
N THR A 703 -21.70 0.34 -8.03
CA THR A 703 -22.55 -0.26 -9.05
C THR A 703 -23.28 0.84 -9.84
N ASP A 704 -23.09 0.90 -11.15
CA ASP A 704 -23.82 1.82 -12.02
C ASP A 704 -25.30 1.43 -12.12
N ALA A 705 -26.16 2.40 -12.40
CA ALA A 705 -27.59 2.15 -12.53
C ALA A 705 -27.96 1.24 -13.72
N SER A 706 -27.09 1.10 -14.70
CA SER A 706 -27.21 0.15 -15.81
C SER A 706 -26.89 -1.29 -15.46
N ASN A 707 -26.20 -1.52 -14.34
CA ASN A 707 -25.83 -2.84 -13.83
C ASN A 707 -26.89 -3.36 -12.86
N THR A 708 -27.18 -4.67 -12.94
CA THR A 708 -28.26 -5.28 -12.15
C THR A 708 -27.75 -5.92 -10.86
N PHE A 709 -26.55 -6.51 -10.88
CA PHE A 709 -26.08 -7.39 -9.82
C PHE A 709 -24.95 -6.80 -8.98
N GLY A 710 -24.09 -5.98 -9.56
CA GLY A 710 -22.85 -5.54 -8.92
C GLY A 710 -21.86 -6.68 -8.76
N TYR A 711 -21.33 -6.89 -7.55
CA TYR A 711 -20.37 -7.95 -7.28
C TYR A 711 -21.06 -9.21 -6.78
N VAL A 712 -20.80 -10.33 -7.43
CA VAL A 712 -21.32 -11.65 -7.08
C VAL A 712 -20.15 -12.61 -6.84
N PHE A 713 -20.06 -13.15 -5.63
CA PHE A 713 -19.07 -14.15 -5.23
C PHE A 713 -19.76 -15.49 -5.05
N GLU A 714 -19.40 -16.48 -5.89
CA GLU A 714 -19.97 -17.82 -5.85
C GLU A 714 -18.89 -18.86 -5.54
N GLY A 715 -19.11 -19.63 -4.47
CA GLY A 715 -18.20 -20.71 -4.06
C GLY A 715 -16.78 -20.24 -3.70
N CYS A 716 -16.61 -18.97 -3.38
CA CYS A 716 -15.31 -18.40 -3.05
C CYS A 716 -14.85 -18.81 -1.64
N THR A 717 -13.53 -18.79 -1.42
CA THR A 717 -12.93 -19.03 -0.10
C THR A 717 -12.33 -17.72 0.43
N ILE A 718 -12.59 -17.42 1.69
CA ILE A 718 -12.02 -16.27 2.39
C ILE A 718 -10.96 -16.77 3.39
N GLU A 719 -9.75 -16.20 3.28
CA GLU A 719 -8.66 -16.35 4.24
C GLU A 719 -8.34 -14.98 4.85
N ASN A 720 -8.21 -14.91 6.16
CA ASN A 720 -7.91 -13.66 6.88
C ASN A 720 -6.55 -13.73 7.57
N ARG A 721 -5.68 -12.76 7.27
CA ARG A 721 -4.38 -12.54 7.91
C ARG A 721 -4.36 -11.28 8.78
N ALA A 722 -5.47 -10.55 8.84
CA ALA A 722 -5.69 -9.37 9.67
C ALA A 722 -6.48 -9.70 10.94
N SER A 723 -6.88 -8.68 11.72
CA SER A 723 -7.65 -8.91 12.94
C SER A 723 -9.11 -9.25 12.64
N THR A 724 -9.76 -8.48 11.76
CA THR A 724 -11.17 -8.65 11.40
C THR A 724 -11.35 -8.52 9.90
N PHE A 725 -12.26 -9.29 9.34
CA PHE A 725 -12.56 -9.27 7.92
C PHE A 725 -14.03 -8.88 7.68
N ASN A 726 -14.25 -7.79 6.93
CA ASN A 726 -15.56 -7.33 6.49
C ASN A 726 -15.78 -7.67 5.00
N PHE A 727 -16.98 -8.10 4.65
CA PHE A 727 -17.31 -8.44 3.26
C PHE A 727 -17.39 -7.20 2.36
N GLY A 728 -17.80 -6.05 2.90
CA GLY A 728 -17.82 -4.85 2.09
C GLY A 728 -18.54 -3.66 2.69
N ARG A 729 -18.37 -2.53 2.02
CA ARG A 729 -19.04 -1.26 2.31
C ARG A 729 -19.50 -0.57 1.04
N ALA A 730 -20.61 0.16 1.07
CA ALA A 730 -21.13 0.86 -0.10
C ALA A 730 -20.26 2.07 -0.46
N TRP A 731 -19.65 2.08 -1.65
CA TRP A 731 -18.88 3.21 -2.14
C TRP A 731 -19.75 4.22 -2.88
N GLY A 732 -20.46 3.81 -3.92
CA GLY A 732 -21.23 4.73 -4.74
C GLY A 732 -22.26 4.05 -5.64
N GLY A 733 -22.90 4.83 -6.51
CA GLY A 733 -23.96 4.32 -7.39
C GLY A 733 -25.12 3.71 -6.62
N ILE A 734 -25.58 2.54 -7.06
CA ILE A 734 -26.61 1.75 -6.37
C ILE A 734 -26.02 0.58 -5.55
N ALA A 735 -24.76 0.59 -5.24
CA ALA A 735 -23.94 -0.36 -4.48
C ALA A 735 -24.61 -1.72 -4.16
N ARG A 736 -24.26 -2.76 -4.94
CA ARG A 736 -24.82 -4.12 -4.83
C ARG A 736 -23.72 -5.17 -4.65
N LEU A 737 -24.01 -6.18 -3.81
CA LEU A 737 -23.04 -7.18 -3.39
C LEU A 737 -23.75 -8.45 -2.96
N ALA A 738 -23.29 -9.62 -3.43
CA ALA A 738 -23.79 -10.92 -3.04
C ALA A 738 -22.64 -11.92 -2.78
N PHE A 739 -22.70 -12.62 -1.65
CA PHE A 739 -21.81 -13.73 -1.33
C PHE A 739 -22.62 -15.02 -1.25
N LEU A 740 -22.28 -15.99 -2.06
CA LEU A 740 -23.03 -17.24 -2.21
C LEU A 740 -22.09 -18.42 -2.01
N ASN A 741 -22.48 -19.36 -1.16
CA ASN A 741 -21.72 -20.60 -0.92
C ASN A 741 -20.24 -20.34 -0.54
N THR A 742 -20.00 -19.32 0.26
CA THR A 742 -18.64 -18.87 0.60
C THR A 742 -18.05 -19.72 1.73
N THR A 743 -16.82 -20.20 1.57
CA THR A 743 -16.06 -20.87 2.64
C THR A 743 -15.25 -19.87 3.44
N LEU A 744 -15.39 -19.88 4.75
CA LEU A 744 -14.70 -19.00 5.70
C LEU A 744 -13.64 -19.81 6.45
N ASN A 745 -12.35 -19.67 6.10
CA ASN A 745 -11.28 -20.42 6.78
C ASN A 745 -11.10 -20.03 8.25
N GLN A 746 -11.39 -18.77 8.59
CA GLN A 746 -11.33 -18.26 9.98
C GLN A 746 -12.67 -17.60 10.34
N PRO A 747 -13.75 -18.37 10.57
CA PRO A 747 -15.10 -17.80 10.76
C PRO A 747 -15.22 -16.87 11.97
N ASN A 748 -14.41 -17.06 13.02
CA ASN A 748 -14.41 -16.21 14.22
C ASN A 748 -13.76 -14.84 14.01
N GLU A 749 -13.06 -14.65 12.91
CA GLU A 749 -12.38 -13.40 12.54
C GLU A 749 -13.18 -12.61 11.51
N ILE A 750 -14.29 -13.14 11.05
CA ILE A 750 -15.20 -12.41 10.17
C ILE A 750 -16.07 -11.50 11.03
N ALA A 751 -16.25 -10.26 10.58
CA ALA A 751 -17.10 -9.28 11.27
C ALA A 751 -18.51 -9.85 11.54
N ALA A 752 -18.97 -9.70 12.76
CA ALA A 752 -20.23 -10.31 13.22
C ALA A 752 -21.46 -9.93 12.37
N LYS A 753 -21.42 -8.73 11.76
CA LYS A 753 -22.47 -8.24 10.85
C LYS A 753 -22.12 -8.41 9.35
N ARG A 754 -21.01 -9.06 9.01
CA ARG A 754 -20.47 -9.24 7.66
C ARG A 754 -20.12 -7.94 6.94
N PHE A 755 -21.04 -7.00 6.91
CA PHE A 755 -20.96 -5.76 6.13
C PHE A 755 -20.76 -4.55 7.03
N THR A 756 -19.94 -3.61 6.60
CA THR A 756 -19.83 -2.30 7.23
C THR A 756 -21.12 -1.50 6.97
N ALA A 757 -21.84 -1.16 8.03
CA ALA A 757 -23.12 -0.48 7.92
C ALA A 757 -23.04 0.93 7.35
N ALA A 758 -21.96 1.66 7.65
CA ALA A 758 -21.74 3.01 7.14
C ALA A 758 -21.17 2.97 5.72
N GLY A 759 -21.90 3.51 4.77
CA GLY A 759 -21.42 3.68 3.39
C GLY A 759 -20.51 4.91 3.25
N MET A 760 -19.66 4.90 2.21
CA MET A 760 -18.77 6.02 1.91
C MET A 760 -19.55 7.22 1.33
N ASN A 761 -20.25 7.04 0.22
CA ASN A 761 -20.99 8.09 -0.45
C ASN A 761 -22.49 7.80 -0.56
N VAL A 762 -22.91 6.54 -0.44
CA VAL A 762 -24.30 6.10 -0.59
C VAL A 762 -24.67 5.08 0.48
N VAL A 763 -25.97 4.86 0.68
CA VAL A 763 -26.48 3.71 1.43
C VAL A 763 -26.45 2.50 0.50
N ALA A 764 -26.06 1.32 1.02
CA ALA A 764 -26.11 0.07 0.26
C ALA A 764 -27.53 -0.19 -0.31
N ASP A 765 -27.61 -0.52 -1.61
CA ASP A 765 -28.89 -0.89 -2.22
C ASP A 765 -29.25 -2.34 -1.93
N LYS A 766 -28.31 -3.27 -2.15
CA LYS A 766 -28.54 -4.70 -1.91
C LYS A 766 -27.25 -5.42 -1.57
N PHE A 767 -27.05 -5.74 -0.29
CA PHE A 767 -25.94 -6.53 0.23
C PHE A 767 -26.49 -7.81 0.84
N VAL A 768 -26.16 -8.95 0.25
CA VAL A 768 -26.76 -10.24 0.62
C VAL A 768 -25.73 -11.35 0.77
N GLU A 769 -26.07 -12.36 1.54
CA GLU A 769 -25.28 -13.55 1.82
C GLU A 769 -26.18 -14.78 1.80
N TYR A 770 -25.67 -15.90 1.24
CA TYR A 770 -26.31 -17.20 1.26
C TYR A 770 -25.31 -18.31 1.53
N ASN A 771 -25.62 -19.18 2.50
CA ASN A 771 -24.92 -20.43 2.75
C ASN A 771 -23.39 -20.26 2.90
N SER A 772 -22.94 -19.31 3.71
CA SER A 772 -21.54 -19.27 4.11
C SER A 772 -21.24 -20.39 5.10
N VAL A 773 -20.12 -21.10 4.88
CA VAL A 773 -19.73 -22.28 5.66
C VAL A 773 -18.29 -22.13 6.19
N ASP A 774 -17.95 -22.88 7.23
CA ASP A 774 -16.56 -23.06 7.65
C ASP A 774 -15.84 -24.09 6.79
N ALA A 775 -14.57 -24.35 7.10
CA ALA A 775 -13.76 -25.33 6.36
C ALA A 775 -14.29 -26.79 6.49
N ASP A 776 -15.08 -27.06 7.50
CA ASP A 776 -15.72 -28.37 7.73
C ASP A 776 -17.10 -28.47 7.07
N GLY A 777 -17.59 -27.39 6.45
CA GLY A 777 -18.87 -27.31 5.78
C GLY A 777 -20.06 -26.97 6.71
N ASN A 778 -19.81 -26.56 7.95
CA ASN A 778 -20.87 -26.12 8.84
C ASN A 778 -21.30 -24.68 8.51
N VAL A 779 -22.60 -24.43 8.50
CA VAL A 779 -23.13 -23.09 8.22
C VAL A 779 -22.68 -22.09 9.30
N VAL A 780 -22.11 -20.98 8.88
CA VAL A 780 -21.66 -19.87 9.71
C VAL A 780 -22.60 -18.68 9.52
N SER A 781 -23.53 -18.50 10.44
CA SER A 781 -24.47 -17.38 10.39
C SER A 781 -23.87 -16.10 10.95
N PRO A 782 -24.23 -14.91 10.42
CA PRO A 782 -23.88 -13.64 11.04
C PRO A 782 -24.62 -13.46 12.39
N ALA A 783 -24.15 -12.51 13.20
CA ALA A 783 -24.78 -12.19 14.48
C ALA A 783 -26.22 -11.64 14.35
N SER A 784 -26.55 -11.11 13.18
CA SER A 784 -27.92 -10.66 12.83
C SER A 784 -28.09 -10.79 11.33
N ASN A 785 -29.25 -11.27 10.90
CA ASN A 785 -29.67 -11.28 9.51
C ASN A 785 -30.20 -9.92 9.01
N VAL A 786 -30.34 -8.95 9.91
CA VAL A 786 -30.79 -7.60 9.58
C VAL A 786 -29.68 -6.60 9.87
N VAL A 787 -29.36 -5.78 8.89
CA VAL A 787 -28.38 -4.69 8.98
C VAL A 787 -29.07 -3.38 8.59
N THR A 788 -28.91 -2.35 9.41
CA THR A 788 -29.32 -0.99 9.06
C THR A 788 -28.13 -0.29 8.42
N PHE A 789 -28.15 -0.18 7.11
CA PHE A 789 -27.14 0.57 6.36
C PHE A 789 -27.41 2.08 6.45
N THR A 790 -26.35 2.87 6.54
CA THR A 790 -26.46 4.31 6.76
C THR A 790 -25.49 5.10 5.90
N LYS A 791 -25.92 6.30 5.49
CA LYS A 791 -25.06 7.35 4.95
C LYS A 791 -25.70 8.70 5.28
N ASP A 792 -25.01 9.50 6.10
CA ASP A 792 -25.53 10.76 6.64
C ASP A 792 -26.90 10.54 7.33
N ALA A 793 -27.94 11.27 6.94
CA ALA A 793 -29.30 11.10 7.45
C ALA A 793 -30.06 9.92 6.82
N ASN A 794 -29.53 9.33 5.75
CA ASN A 794 -30.20 8.24 5.04
C ASN A 794 -29.95 6.89 5.70
N LYS A 795 -30.98 6.07 5.79
CA LYS A 795 -30.92 4.74 6.38
C LYS A 795 -31.74 3.77 5.54
N LYS A 796 -31.27 2.55 5.42
CA LYS A 796 -31.99 1.42 4.81
C LYS A 796 -31.77 0.18 5.67
N GLU A 797 -32.84 -0.34 6.24
CA GLU A 797 -32.83 -1.65 6.90
C GLU A 797 -32.99 -2.75 5.86
N MET A 798 -32.19 -3.78 5.96
CA MET A 798 -32.14 -4.84 4.96
C MET A 798 -31.90 -6.20 5.65
N GLU A 799 -32.69 -7.19 5.26
CA GLU A 799 -32.33 -8.59 5.49
C GLU A 799 -31.18 -8.97 4.58
N THR A 800 -30.06 -9.36 5.17
CA THR A 800 -28.83 -9.69 4.43
C THR A 800 -28.69 -11.19 4.14
N ILE A 801 -29.43 -12.04 4.85
CA ILE A 801 -29.48 -13.48 4.55
C ILE A 801 -30.65 -13.78 3.61
N ILE A 802 -30.33 -14.38 2.47
CA ILE A 802 -31.31 -14.79 1.47
C ILE A 802 -31.50 -16.31 1.47
N ASN A 803 -32.63 -16.77 0.93
CA ASN A 803 -32.93 -18.19 0.80
C ASN A 803 -32.39 -18.77 -0.54
N ALA A 804 -32.52 -20.09 -0.73
CA ALA A 804 -32.00 -20.76 -1.91
C ALA A 804 -32.63 -20.29 -3.24
N GLU A 805 -33.92 -19.96 -3.23
CA GLU A 805 -34.64 -19.45 -4.41
C GLU A 805 -34.12 -18.06 -4.81
N GLN A 806 -33.90 -17.20 -3.82
CA GLN A 806 -33.32 -15.88 -4.04
C GLN A 806 -31.84 -15.96 -4.47
N ALA A 807 -31.08 -16.94 -3.93
CA ALA A 807 -29.68 -17.16 -4.32
C ALA A 807 -29.58 -17.64 -5.78
N ALA A 808 -30.52 -18.44 -6.27
CA ALA A 808 -30.59 -18.91 -7.65
C ALA A 808 -30.75 -17.77 -8.68
N GLU A 809 -31.26 -16.58 -8.25
CA GLU A 809 -31.32 -15.40 -9.10
C GLU A 809 -29.95 -14.77 -9.40
N TYR A 810 -28.89 -15.20 -8.71
CA TYR A 810 -27.51 -14.78 -8.93
C TYR A 810 -26.68 -15.81 -9.70
N SER A 811 -27.33 -16.82 -10.34
CA SER A 811 -26.61 -17.75 -11.19
C SER A 811 -25.91 -17.02 -12.34
N ILE A 812 -24.80 -17.58 -12.83
CA ILE A 812 -23.99 -16.95 -13.88
C ILE A 812 -24.82 -16.59 -15.12
N ASP A 813 -25.80 -17.44 -15.51
CA ASP A 813 -26.68 -17.22 -16.67
C ASP A 813 -27.65 -16.04 -16.44
N LYS A 814 -28.01 -15.77 -15.19
CA LYS A 814 -28.81 -14.60 -14.82
C LYS A 814 -27.98 -13.34 -14.80
N VAL A 815 -26.74 -13.41 -14.30
CA VAL A 815 -25.82 -12.26 -14.24
C VAL A 815 -25.36 -11.89 -15.66
N PHE A 816 -25.14 -12.88 -16.51
CA PHE A 816 -24.65 -12.70 -17.88
C PHE A 816 -25.57 -13.38 -18.91
N PRO A 817 -26.78 -12.87 -19.14
CA PRO A 817 -27.73 -13.51 -20.05
C PRO A 817 -27.24 -13.55 -21.52
N ASP A 818 -26.37 -12.63 -21.91
CA ASP A 818 -25.84 -12.51 -23.28
C ASP A 818 -24.36 -12.87 -23.40
N TRP A 819 -23.78 -13.53 -22.38
CA TRP A 819 -22.37 -13.86 -22.36
C TRP A 819 -22.12 -15.11 -21.50
N THR A 820 -21.42 -16.09 -22.05
CA THR A 820 -21.10 -17.36 -21.37
C THR A 820 -19.61 -17.45 -21.04
N PRO A 821 -19.08 -16.63 -20.11
CA PRO A 821 -17.63 -16.56 -19.85
C PRO A 821 -17.06 -17.89 -19.32
N ALA A 822 -17.83 -18.67 -18.58
CA ALA A 822 -17.39 -19.97 -18.08
C ALA A 822 -17.14 -20.97 -19.22
N ASP A 823 -18.01 -20.98 -20.25
CA ASP A 823 -17.82 -21.83 -21.42
C ASP A 823 -16.63 -21.36 -22.26
N ILE A 824 -16.49 -20.03 -22.42
CA ILE A 824 -15.37 -19.41 -23.13
C ILE A 824 -14.03 -19.72 -22.45
N ALA A 825 -13.99 -19.71 -21.13
CA ALA A 825 -12.81 -20.00 -20.31
C ALA A 825 -12.56 -21.50 -20.11
N GLN A 826 -13.46 -22.36 -20.61
CA GLN A 826 -13.32 -23.79 -20.43
C GLN A 826 -12.00 -24.28 -21.03
N GLN A 827 -11.27 -25.06 -20.25
CA GLN A 827 -10.01 -25.66 -20.70
C GLN A 827 -10.27 -26.88 -21.54
N THR A 828 -9.36 -27.15 -22.48
CA THR A 828 -9.35 -28.40 -23.26
C THR A 828 -8.09 -29.18 -22.91
N THR A 829 -8.16 -30.50 -23.03
CA THR A 829 -7.06 -31.42 -22.69
C THR A 829 -6.80 -32.35 -23.83
N VAL A 830 -5.54 -32.73 -24.02
CA VAL A 830 -5.16 -33.80 -24.97
C VAL A 830 -5.68 -35.15 -24.50
N GLY A 831 -5.80 -36.11 -25.40
CA GLY A 831 -6.06 -37.48 -25.04
C GLY A 831 -4.82 -38.18 -24.46
N ILE A 832 -4.49 -39.34 -25.02
CA ILE A 832 -3.32 -40.12 -24.57
C ILE A 832 -2.04 -39.47 -25.04
N VAL A 833 -1.07 -39.33 -24.11
CA VAL A 833 0.30 -38.86 -24.40
C VAL A 833 1.26 -40.07 -24.34
N SER A 834 2.06 -40.23 -25.36
CA SER A 834 3.03 -41.32 -25.47
C SER A 834 4.41 -40.84 -25.90
N LEU A 835 5.46 -41.49 -25.42
CA LEU A 835 6.85 -41.22 -25.83
C LEU A 835 7.45 -42.52 -26.36
N THR A 836 7.93 -42.50 -27.62
CA THR A 836 8.58 -43.63 -28.26
C THR A 836 9.80 -43.09 -29.04
N ASP A 837 10.97 -43.67 -28.84
CA ASP A 837 12.22 -43.31 -29.54
C ASP A 837 12.48 -41.80 -29.65
N ASN A 838 12.40 -41.07 -28.55
CA ASN A 838 12.53 -39.60 -28.46
C ASN A 838 11.39 -38.83 -29.19
N THR A 839 10.33 -39.48 -29.60
CA THR A 839 9.18 -38.82 -30.22
C THR A 839 8.01 -38.83 -29.26
N LEU A 840 7.62 -37.63 -28.74
CA LEU A 840 6.42 -37.39 -27.96
C LEU A 840 5.25 -37.30 -28.94
N THR A 841 4.17 -38.01 -28.68
CA THR A 841 2.93 -38.01 -29.49
C THR A 841 1.73 -37.88 -28.60
N TRP A 842 0.66 -37.25 -29.11
CA TRP A 842 -0.59 -37.09 -28.36
C TRP A 842 -1.81 -37.14 -29.27
N GLU A 843 -2.94 -37.48 -28.66
CA GLU A 843 -4.24 -37.39 -29.35
C GLU A 843 -4.73 -35.94 -29.32
N ALA A 844 -5.27 -35.47 -30.43
CA ALA A 844 -5.75 -34.12 -30.62
C ALA A 844 -6.85 -33.77 -29.59
N ALA A 845 -6.74 -32.61 -28.98
CA ALA A 845 -7.77 -32.04 -28.12
C ALA A 845 -8.85 -31.33 -28.97
N ILE A 846 -10.11 -31.48 -28.58
CA ILE A 846 -11.22 -30.84 -29.30
C ILE A 846 -11.14 -29.32 -29.09
N GLY A 847 -11.12 -28.58 -30.19
CA GLY A 847 -11.08 -27.11 -30.17
C GLY A 847 -9.75 -26.52 -29.70
N ALA A 848 -8.69 -27.35 -29.67
CA ALA A 848 -7.35 -26.83 -29.37
C ALA A 848 -6.87 -25.86 -30.45
N THR A 849 -6.23 -24.80 -30.04
CA THR A 849 -5.63 -23.78 -30.93
C THR A 849 -4.12 -23.84 -30.96
N ALA A 850 -3.49 -24.57 -30.04
CA ALA A 850 -2.05 -24.85 -29.96
C ALA A 850 -1.81 -25.94 -28.89
N TYR A 851 -0.58 -26.46 -28.85
CA TYR A 851 -0.13 -27.37 -27.79
C TYR A 851 1.17 -26.87 -27.17
N ALA A 852 1.26 -26.87 -25.84
CA ALA A 852 2.50 -26.60 -25.13
C ALA A 852 3.18 -27.92 -24.75
N ILE A 853 4.46 -28.05 -25.09
CA ILE A 853 5.32 -29.17 -24.74
C ILE A 853 5.98 -28.83 -23.38
N VAL A 854 5.72 -29.64 -22.39
CA VAL A 854 6.22 -29.48 -21.04
C VAL A 854 7.33 -30.48 -20.78
N CYS A 855 8.47 -30.01 -20.31
CA CYS A 855 9.60 -30.82 -19.84
C CYS A 855 9.93 -30.44 -18.39
N ASN A 856 9.91 -31.41 -17.48
CA ASN A 856 10.22 -31.17 -16.05
C ASN A 856 9.39 -30.03 -15.41
N ASN A 857 8.12 -29.91 -15.80
CA ASN A 857 7.14 -28.89 -15.41
C ASN A 857 7.35 -27.47 -16.01
N GLU A 858 8.23 -27.31 -16.97
CA GLU A 858 8.44 -26.05 -17.71
C GLU A 858 7.99 -26.21 -19.16
N ILE A 859 7.38 -25.20 -19.74
CA ILE A 859 7.02 -25.17 -21.16
C ILE A 859 8.28 -24.90 -21.98
N ILE A 860 8.73 -25.91 -22.73
CA ILE A 860 9.92 -25.79 -23.57
C ILE A 860 9.61 -25.37 -25.01
N ASP A 861 8.36 -25.58 -25.46
CA ASP A 861 7.92 -25.16 -26.78
C ASP A 861 6.38 -25.06 -26.84
N ILE A 862 5.89 -24.26 -27.79
CA ILE A 862 4.49 -24.19 -28.16
C ILE A 862 4.38 -24.45 -29.66
N VAL A 863 3.61 -25.44 -30.01
CA VAL A 863 3.39 -25.85 -31.43
C VAL A 863 1.95 -25.55 -31.84
N ASP A 864 1.73 -25.44 -33.17
CA ASP A 864 0.40 -25.19 -33.72
C ASP A 864 -0.59 -26.37 -33.50
N ALA A 865 -1.87 -26.10 -33.71
CA ALA A 865 -2.93 -27.06 -33.47
C ALA A 865 -2.90 -28.31 -34.37
N ASN A 866 -2.15 -28.31 -35.47
CA ASN A 866 -2.03 -29.44 -36.39
C ASN A 866 -0.87 -30.37 -36.03
N THR A 867 0.03 -29.91 -35.20
CA THR A 867 1.20 -30.65 -34.71
C THR A 867 0.77 -31.58 -33.58
N LEU A 868 0.94 -32.92 -33.84
CA LEU A 868 0.57 -33.96 -32.86
C LEU A 868 1.77 -34.84 -32.47
N SER A 869 2.97 -34.40 -32.81
CA SER A 869 4.22 -35.06 -32.41
C SER A 869 5.35 -34.04 -32.24
N TYR A 870 6.28 -34.34 -31.34
CA TYR A 870 7.42 -33.48 -31.04
C TYR A 870 8.66 -34.33 -30.72
N VAL A 871 9.80 -34.02 -31.36
CA VAL A 871 11.06 -34.70 -31.06
C VAL A 871 11.68 -34.07 -29.81
N VAL A 872 11.71 -34.82 -28.73
CA VAL A 872 12.23 -34.33 -27.45
C VAL A 872 13.74 -34.37 -27.40
N PRO A 873 14.38 -33.38 -26.76
CA PRO A 873 15.85 -33.28 -26.67
C PRO A 873 16.47 -34.38 -25.78
N ASN A 874 15.74 -34.87 -24.79
CA ASN A 874 16.21 -35.93 -23.88
C ASN A 874 15.06 -36.86 -23.48
N ALA A 875 15.10 -38.11 -23.91
CA ALA A 875 14.07 -39.13 -23.64
C ALA A 875 13.93 -39.51 -22.13
N ASP A 876 14.96 -39.27 -21.33
CA ASP A 876 14.96 -39.61 -19.90
C ASP A 876 14.28 -38.52 -19.02
N ALA A 877 13.89 -37.38 -19.62
CA ALA A 877 13.18 -36.34 -18.90
C ALA A 877 11.65 -36.63 -18.78
N THR A 878 11.00 -35.94 -17.85
CA THR A 878 9.55 -36.05 -17.69
C THR A 878 8.83 -35.11 -18.65
N TYR A 879 7.97 -35.68 -19.52
CA TYR A 879 7.21 -34.89 -20.46
C TYR A 879 5.70 -34.93 -20.21
N ALA A 880 5.08 -33.80 -20.56
CA ALA A 880 3.62 -33.70 -20.63
C ALA A 880 3.21 -32.77 -21.79
N VAL A 881 1.95 -32.79 -22.15
CA VAL A 881 1.38 -31.91 -23.16
C VAL A 881 0.16 -31.18 -22.58
N ARG A 882 0.07 -29.87 -22.83
CA ARG A 882 -1.08 -29.03 -22.50
C ARG A 882 -1.74 -28.58 -23.81
N ALA A 883 -3.07 -28.58 -23.88
CA ALA A 883 -3.80 -28.03 -25.01
C ALA A 883 -4.30 -26.64 -24.72
N ALA A 884 -4.20 -25.72 -25.66
CA ALA A 884 -4.71 -24.35 -25.57
C ALA A 884 -6.16 -24.29 -26.06
N ASN A 885 -7.05 -23.69 -25.29
CA ASN A 885 -8.43 -23.39 -25.67
C ASN A 885 -8.54 -22.25 -26.72
N GLY A 886 -9.76 -21.86 -27.08
CA GLY A 886 -10.02 -20.76 -28.02
C GLY A 886 -9.44 -19.39 -27.59
N MET A 887 -9.26 -19.19 -26.28
CA MET A 887 -8.62 -17.97 -25.73
C MET A 887 -7.08 -18.05 -25.74
N GLY A 888 -6.51 -19.20 -26.04
CA GLY A 888 -5.06 -19.45 -25.98
C GLY A 888 -4.56 -19.90 -24.61
N GLY A 889 -5.44 -20.03 -23.63
CA GLY A 889 -5.08 -20.51 -22.30
C GLY A 889 -4.88 -22.03 -22.28
N PHE A 890 -3.78 -22.49 -21.64
CA PHE A 890 -3.41 -23.89 -21.58
C PHE A 890 -4.18 -24.63 -20.48
N GLY A 891 -4.72 -25.80 -20.82
CA GLY A 891 -5.37 -26.72 -19.90
C GLY A 891 -4.39 -27.51 -19.04
N GLU A 892 -4.87 -28.61 -18.45
CA GLU A 892 -4.08 -29.49 -17.61
C GLU A 892 -2.94 -30.14 -18.40
N ALA A 893 -1.81 -30.32 -17.74
CA ALA A 893 -0.65 -31.03 -18.31
C ALA A 893 -0.89 -32.55 -18.21
N ILE A 894 -1.05 -33.23 -19.34
CA ILE A 894 -1.18 -34.66 -19.40
C ILE A 894 0.17 -35.29 -19.63
N LYS A 895 0.61 -36.09 -18.67
CA LYS A 895 1.94 -36.74 -18.69
C LYS A 895 1.97 -37.98 -19.61
N VAL A 896 3.18 -38.30 -20.02
CA VAL A 896 3.41 -39.58 -20.77
C VAL A 896 2.84 -40.76 -20.00
N GLY A 897 2.02 -41.55 -20.68
CA GLY A 897 1.31 -42.71 -20.12
C GLY A 897 -0.02 -42.36 -19.43
N GLU A 898 -0.38 -41.10 -19.36
CA GLU A 898 -1.68 -40.63 -18.87
C GLU A 898 -2.62 -40.30 -20.03
N ALA A 899 -3.91 -40.27 -19.77
CA ALA A 899 -4.93 -39.83 -20.70
C ALA A 899 -5.76 -38.72 -20.07
N GLY A 900 -5.91 -37.60 -20.77
CA GLY A 900 -6.80 -36.54 -20.38
C GLY A 900 -8.27 -36.89 -20.50
N THR A 901 -9.09 -36.28 -19.71
CA THR A 901 -10.54 -36.44 -19.76
C THR A 901 -11.13 -35.43 -20.73
N ASN A 902 -11.25 -35.78 -22.00
CA ASN A 902 -12.04 -35.04 -22.97
C ASN A 902 -13.55 -35.19 -22.68
N ILE A 903 -14.03 -34.53 -21.61
CA ILE A 903 -15.45 -34.53 -21.29
C ILE A 903 -16.11 -33.36 -22.04
N LYS A 904 -16.77 -33.66 -23.16
CA LYS A 904 -17.83 -32.78 -23.63
C LYS A 904 -19.00 -32.95 -22.68
N ASN A 905 -19.42 -31.86 -22.04
CA ASN A 905 -20.77 -31.78 -21.52
C ASN A 905 -21.72 -31.78 -22.72
N THR A 906 -22.04 -32.96 -23.24
CA THR A 906 -23.24 -33.11 -24.09
C THR A 906 -24.40 -33.06 -23.11
N VAL A 907 -25.00 -31.91 -22.94
CA VAL A 907 -26.36 -31.82 -22.44
C VAL A 907 -27.20 -32.61 -23.43
N SER A 908 -27.58 -33.83 -23.07
CA SER A 908 -28.57 -34.61 -23.80
C SER A 908 -29.93 -34.09 -23.35
N ASP A 909 -30.67 -33.52 -24.27
CA ASP A 909 -32.08 -33.05 -24.06
C ASP A 909 -33.07 -34.22 -23.81
N ASN A 910 -32.57 -35.41 -23.51
CA ASN A 910 -33.40 -36.58 -23.17
C ASN A 910 -33.22 -36.97 -21.70
N GLU A 911 -34.19 -36.63 -20.89
CA GLU A 911 -34.21 -36.85 -19.40
C GLU A 911 -34.23 -38.34 -18.99
N ASP A 912 -34.29 -39.33 -19.88
CA ASP A 912 -34.50 -40.76 -19.52
C ASP A 912 -33.32 -41.72 -19.86
N GLU A 913 -32.22 -41.25 -20.43
CA GLU A 913 -31.11 -42.14 -20.77
C GLU A 913 -29.90 -42.00 -19.79
N THR A 914 -29.67 -43.04 -18.97
CA THR A 914 -28.47 -43.08 -18.12
C THR A 914 -27.23 -43.30 -18.97
N ILE A 915 -26.44 -42.24 -19.18
CA ILE A 915 -25.20 -42.33 -19.97
C ILE A 915 -24.05 -42.68 -19.01
N ILE A 916 -23.38 -43.79 -19.23
CA ILE A 916 -22.25 -44.25 -18.43
C ILE A 916 -20.98 -44.23 -19.27
N HIS A 917 -19.92 -43.61 -18.77
CA HIS A 917 -18.60 -43.61 -19.37
C HIS A 917 -17.55 -44.20 -18.42
N THR A 918 -16.55 -44.85 -18.96
CA THR A 918 -15.33 -45.15 -18.26
C THR A 918 -14.56 -43.83 -18.00
N LEU A 919 -13.58 -43.83 -17.11
CA LEU A 919 -12.69 -42.68 -16.93
C LEU A 919 -11.92 -42.29 -18.20
N GLY A 920 -11.72 -43.18 -19.12
CA GLY A 920 -11.15 -42.91 -20.46
C GLY A 920 -12.16 -42.41 -21.49
N GLY A 921 -13.37 -41.99 -21.09
CA GLY A 921 -14.40 -41.42 -21.98
C GLY A 921 -15.16 -42.41 -22.85
N VAL A 922 -14.91 -43.72 -22.74
CA VAL A 922 -15.63 -44.74 -23.52
C VAL A 922 -17.03 -44.96 -22.94
N ARG A 923 -18.07 -44.74 -23.77
CA ARG A 923 -19.47 -44.99 -23.39
C ARG A 923 -19.69 -46.50 -23.25
N ILE A 924 -20.28 -46.89 -22.14
CA ILE A 924 -20.65 -48.32 -21.88
C ILE A 924 -22.11 -48.43 -21.49
N ASN A 925 -22.72 -49.53 -21.82
CA ASN A 925 -24.15 -49.78 -21.56
C ASN A 925 -24.43 -50.30 -20.15
N LYS A 926 -23.40 -50.73 -19.41
CA LYS A 926 -23.52 -51.28 -18.06
C LYS A 926 -22.18 -51.19 -17.33
N VAL A 927 -22.22 -50.87 -16.04
CA VAL A 927 -21.04 -50.93 -15.16
C VAL A 927 -20.60 -52.38 -15.00
N GLY A 928 -19.40 -52.72 -15.43
CA GLY A 928 -18.90 -54.08 -15.55
C GLY A 928 -17.99 -54.61 -14.43
N GLY A 929 -17.82 -53.88 -13.32
CA GLY A 929 -16.93 -54.27 -12.23
C GLY A 929 -16.70 -53.16 -11.20
N LYS A 930 -15.86 -53.45 -10.15
CA LYS A 930 -15.46 -52.43 -9.20
C LYS A 930 -14.55 -51.41 -9.89
N GLY A 931 -14.92 -50.14 -9.84
CA GLY A 931 -14.16 -49.08 -10.50
C GLY A 931 -14.83 -47.74 -10.36
N ILE A 932 -14.21 -46.70 -10.99
CA ILE A 932 -14.76 -45.35 -11.06
C ILE A 932 -15.34 -45.16 -12.45
N TYR A 933 -16.56 -44.65 -12.52
CA TYR A 933 -17.31 -44.39 -13.74
C TYR A 933 -17.89 -42.99 -13.71
N ILE A 934 -18.17 -42.44 -14.89
CA ILE A 934 -18.90 -41.17 -15.01
C ILE A 934 -20.33 -41.51 -15.45
N VAL A 935 -21.28 -41.22 -14.59
CA VAL A 935 -22.71 -41.49 -14.85
C VAL A 935 -23.43 -40.14 -14.91
N ASN A 936 -24.01 -39.85 -16.08
CA ASN A 936 -24.62 -38.55 -16.35
C ASN A 936 -23.73 -37.35 -15.91
N GLY A 937 -22.47 -37.39 -16.33
CA GLY A 937 -21.47 -36.34 -16.01
C GLY A 937 -20.92 -36.35 -14.59
N THR A 938 -21.38 -37.22 -13.70
CA THR A 938 -20.96 -37.30 -12.30
C THR A 938 -20.08 -38.53 -12.05
N LYS A 939 -18.93 -38.33 -11.36
CA LYS A 939 -18.04 -39.43 -10.95
C LYS A 939 -18.72 -40.29 -9.90
N LYS A 940 -18.84 -41.60 -10.18
CA LYS A 940 -19.38 -42.60 -9.24
C LYS A 940 -18.42 -43.77 -9.10
N THR A 941 -18.36 -44.36 -7.91
CA THR A 941 -17.63 -45.60 -7.62
C THR A 941 -18.65 -46.75 -7.54
N ASN A 942 -18.31 -47.87 -8.15
CA ASN A 942 -19.07 -49.11 -8.04
C ASN A 942 -18.25 -50.14 -7.27
#